data_c92b4e13eebbd0c9b7c93b86ec7431d2
#
_entry.id   c92b4e13eebbd0c9b7c93b86ec7431d2
#
_cell.length_a   1.000
_cell.length_b   1.000
_cell.length_c   1.000
_cell.angle_alpha   90.00
_cell.angle_beta   90.00
_cell.angle_gamma   90.00
#
_symmetry.space_group_name_H-M   'P 1'
#
loop_
_entity.id
_entity.type
_entity.pdbx_description
1 polymer ?
#
loop_
_entity_poly.entity_id
_entity_poly.type
_entity_poly.pdbx_seq_one_letter_code
_entity_poly.pdbx_strand_id
1 'polypeptide(L)'
;MRSSGEMTASDGIEGRPLPNGSRRVGGPNIRIPEESRAYRLKRLLLGPPLISDRLKDQRLGKPTALAVLSSDVMSSSAYATEEILRILIPVGGLAAFGLVTPITLLILGVLAVVTICYRDVVKSYPKAGGSYVVSRDNFGPNVAQIAGAALLISYTITVAVSVAAGTDAIVSAIPSLGSVTVPLSVAFVVLIAYGNLRGLREAGRVFAVPTYFFVANMAVLILAGLAKAATGGLGHTTVKAGQMTLGHEGGGLLLGVSLFYAAKAFANGGSAMTGTEAISNGVSVFRDPQPRNARTTLVVMSSILGSMFLGVSALAALAHVRPFDSGTPTVVSEIGRLVYGGGALGSVMYASLQTATALILILAANTSFTGFPFLVSFVAEDSFLPRPLTVRGHRLVFSNGIIVLAVASIALLFATRARVASLIPMYAIGVFTGFTMAGAGMTKHHFTHREDGWRRSVAVSGVAAVVCSAVVLIFAITEFTSGAWVVVVVMPVLIYGLMKTNAQYRVEDAVLGEGAALEACEAPVLRRHKVIVLVDRIDLATARAIQYARSLTPDELYAVHFNVDDTRAQAVMRRWRDLGLSSLPLDVVEVADRRLGRAATELAAQAAADGQTEVTVLIPTRSYRRSLAFLLHGKNADRLVEALGRIPHVNATLVPFNVSELAESRRAITSKDLRLDAGMSQATEATTLRPALEVPGALPITSVRHRQPARVAGRVKAVRIQPWSGVPTLECTLADGSGGELLVVFLGRREVPGIRTGTELVVEGTIGERRGMPAIINPDYELLAVPETPASPMS
;
A
#
# COMPACT_ATOMS: atom_id res chain seq x y z
N MET A 1 54.19 39.72 -27.18
CA MET A 1 54.91 38.82 -26.29
C MET A 1 54.33 38.98 -24.86
N ARG A 2 53.54 38.07 -24.51
CA ARG A 2 53.40 37.39 -23.22
C ARG A 2 52.07 36.63 -23.25
N SER A 3 52.20 35.33 -23.32
CA SER A 3 51.12 34.35 -23.35
C SER A 3 50.33 34.34 -22.07
N SER A 4 49.05 34.54 -22.18
CA SER A 4 48.08 34.20 -21.14
C SER A 4 47.85 32.66 -21.19
N GLY A 5 48.35 31.96 -20.17
CA GLY A 5 48.11 30.53 -20.00
C GLY A 5 46.63 30.28 -19.70
N GLU A 6 45.99 29.57 -20.56
CA GLU A 6 44.74 28.88 -20.29
C GLU A 6 44.98 27.82 -19.20
N MET A 7 44.49 28.06 -18.02
CA MET A 7 44.38 27.05 -16.97
C MET A 7 43.23 26.13 -17.37
N THR A 8 43.52 25.02 -17.98
CA THR A 8 42.55 23.97 -18.28
C THR A 8 42.01 23.38 -16.98
N ALA A 9 40.72 23.44 -16.83
CA ALA A 9 39.96 22.96 -15.67
C ALA A 9 39.93 21.42 -15.53
N SER A 10 40.91 20.70 -16.12
CA SER A 10 40.89 19.23 -16.18
C SER A 10 41.71 18.53 -15.11
N ASP A 11 42.55 19.24 -14.35
CA ASP A 11 43.54 18.56 -13.45
C ASP A 11 43.11 18.38 -12.00
N GLY A 12 41.79 18.48 -11.70
CA GLY A 12 41.28 18.39 -10.33
C GLY A 12 40.30 17.23 -10.03
N ILE A 13 40.00 16.37 -11.00
CA ILE A 13 38.86 15.42 -10.86
C ILE A 13 39.30 13.98 -10.72
N GLU A 14 40.58 13.65 -10.70
CA GLU A 14 40.99 12.28 -10.39
C GLU A 14 40.80 11.94 -8.90
N GLY A 15 39.73 11.19 -8.66
CA GLY A 15 39.60 10.00 -7.84
C GLY A 15 40.25 9.92 -6.46
N ARG A 16 40.19 10.95 -5.59
CA ARG A 16 40.34 10.64 -4.17
C ARG A 16 38.98 10.17 -3.59
N PRO A 17 38.90 8.94 -3.06
CA PRO A 17 37.68 8.51 -2.38
C PRO A 17 37.41 9.46 -1.22
N LEU A 18 36.21 10.04 -1.24
CA LEU A 18 35.75 10.92 -0.16
C LEU A 18 35.60 10.08 1.12
N PRO A 19 36.09 10.54 2.29
CA PRO A 19 35.79 9.87 3.54
C PRO A 19 34.27 9.82 3.68
N ASN A 20 33.73 8.63 3.99
CA ASN A 20 32.33 8.35 4.24
C ASN A 20 31.41 8.07 3.05
N GLY A 21 31.88 7.50 1.94
CA GLY A 21 30.99 6.91 0.93
C GLY A 21 30.03 7.86 0.22
N SER A 22 30.25 9.17 0.28
CA SER A 22 29.49 10.16 -0.47
C SER A 22 29.94 10.18 -1.94
N ARG A 23 28.99 10.05 -2.88
CA ARG A 23 29.25 10.13 -4.32
C ARG A 23 29.27 11.59 -4.78
N ARG A 24 30.20 11.95 -5.67
CA ARG A 24 30.18 13.26 -6.35
C ARG A 24 29.18 13.21 -7.51
N VAL A 25 28.39 14.25 -7.67
CA VAL A 25 27.50 14.48 -8.81
C VAL A 25 27.95 15.76 -9.48
N GLY A 26 28.36 15.67 -10.72
CA GLY A 26 28.50 16.71 -11.74
C GLY A 26 28.92 18.11 -11.27
N GLY A 27 30.02 18.24 -10.52
CA GLY A 27 30.56 19.51 -10.10
C GLY A 27 31.55 19.34 -8.94
N PRO A 28 32.53 20.24 -8.77
CA PRO A 28 33.65 20.00 -7.87
C PRO A 28 33.29 19.87 -6.39
N ASN A 29 32.07 20.15 -5.97
CA ASN A 29 31.68 20.11 -4.54
C ASN A 29 30.29 19.53 -4.20
N ILE A 30 29.61 18.90 -5.15
CA ILE A 30 28.29 18.32 -4.87
C ILE A 30 28.47 16.91 -4.31
N ARG A 31 28.18 16.71 -3.03
CA ARG A 31 28.13 15.40 -2.37
C ARG A 31 26.69 14.94 -2.27
N ILE A 32 26.40 13.78 -2.84
CA ILE A 32 25.12 13.12 -2.56
C ILE A 32 25.18 12.59 -1.12
N PRO A 33 24.20 12.91 -0.25
CA PRO A 33 24.18 12.38 1.11
C PRO A 33 24.15 10.83 1.08
N GLU A 34 24.94 10.22 1.98
CA GLU A 34 24.90 8.77 2.16
C GLU A 34 23.49 8.31 2.54
N GLU A 35 23.14 7.11 2.11
CA GLU A 35 21.90 6.44 2.50
C GLU A 35 21.76 6.42 4.03
N SER A 36 20.65 6.93 4.53
CA SER A 36 20.39 6.95 5.99
C SER A 36 20.44 5.52 6.56
N ARG A 37 20.87 5.38 7.82
CA ARG A 37 20.85 4.08 8.52
C ARG A 37 19.47 3.43 8.49
N ALA A 38 18.41 4.23 8.61
CA ALA A 38 17.02 3.77 8.51
C ALA A 38 16.71 3.23 7.10
N TYR A 39 17.23 3.86 6.03
CA TYR A 39 17.06 3.36 4.67
C TYR A 39 17.85 2.09 4.42
N ARG A 40 19.09 1.98 4.93
CA ARG A 40 19.89 0.75 4.87
C ARG A 40 19.20 -0.40 5.60
N LEU A 41 18.67 -0.16 6.80
CA LEU A 41 17.85 -1.15 7.53
C LEU A 41 16.59 -1.54 6.76
N LYS A 42 15.88 -0.57 6.20
CA LYS A 42 14.72 -0.83 5.33
C LYS A 42 15.10 -1.68 4.11
N ARG A 43 16.24 -1.41 3.46
CA ARG A 43 16.74 -2.19 2.32
C ARG A 43 17.14 -3.61 2.73
N LEU A 44 17.73 -3.77 3.91
CA LEU A 44 18.08 -5.07 4.47
C LEU A 44 16.82 -5.89 4.77
N LEU A 45 15.81 -5.29 5.40
CA LEU A 45 14.58 -5.95 5.80
C LEU A 45 13.68 -6.25 4.59
N LEU A 46 13.48 -5.29 3.68
CA LEU A 46 12.52 -5.39 2.57
C LEU A 46 13.17 -5.81 1.24
N GLY A 47 14.49 -5.78 1.13
CA GLY A 47 15.22 -6.04 -0.11
C GLY A 47 15.41 -4.78 -0.98
N PRO A 48 16.06 -4.89 -2.16
CA PRO A 48 16.35 -3.78 -3.05
C PRO A 48 15.06 -3.21 -3.70
N PRO A 49 15.04 -1.93 -4.11
CA PRO A 49 13.90 -1.32 -4.80
C PRO A 49 13.60 -2.02 -6.13
N LEU A 50 12.31 -2.12 -6.47
CA LEU A 50 11.87 -2.67 -7.75
C LEU A 50 11.48 -1.55 -8.71
N ILE A 51 11.76 -1.75 -10.01
CA ILE A 51 11.40 -0.85 -11.10
C ILE A 51 10.00 -1.21 -11.61
N SER A 52 9.20 -0.20 -11.97
CA SER A 52 7.79 -0.36 -12.36
C SER A 52 7.55 -1.32 -13.54
N ASP A 53 8.50 -1.46 -14.46
CA ASP A 53 8.38 -2.34 -15.63
C ASP A 53 8.20 -3.83 -15.27
N ARG A 54 8.68 -4.24 -14.10
CA ARG A 54 8.51 -5.62 -13.61
C ARG A 54 7.11 -5.95 -13.13
N LEU A 55 6.17 -5.01 -13.15
CA LEU A 55 4.77 -5.27 -12.79
C LEU A 55 4.07 -6.20 -13.79
N LYS A 56 4.44 -6.16 -15.09
CA LYS A 56 3.83 -6.98 -16.15
C LYS A 56 4.17 -8.47 -16.04
N ASP A 57 5.37 -8.80 -15.54
CA ASP A 57 5.87 -10.20 -15.45
C ASP A 57 5.25 -11.02 -14.33
N GLN A 58 4.28 -10.47 -13.61
CA GLN A 58 3.82 -11.00 -12.34
C GLN A 58 2.38 -11.52 -12.37
N ARG A 59 1.81 -11.69 -13.57
CA ARG A 59 0.47 -12.23 -13.75
C ARG A 59 0.43 -13.72 -13.48
N LEU A 60 -0.62 -14.16 -12.75
CA LEU A 60 -0.79 -15.54 -12.30
C LEU A 60 -1.57 -16.38 -13.31
N GLY A 61 -1.16 -17.62 -13.49
CA GLY A 61 -1.96 -18.64 -14.19
C GLY A 61 -3.14 -19.10 -13.35
N LYS A 62 -4.15 -19.78 -13.96
CA LYS A 62 -5.37 -20.24 -13.27
C LYS A 62 -5.11 -21.04 -11.99
N PRO A 63 -4.23 -22.07 -11.97
CA PRO A 63 -4.01 -22.85 -10.75
C PRO A 63 -3.38 -22.00 -9.63
N THR A 64 -2.38 -21.20 -9.95
CA THR A 64 -1.72 -20.35 -8.97
C THR A 64 -2.65 -19.26 -8.47
N ALA A 65 -3.45 -18.66 -9.36
CA ALA A 65 -4.43 -17.64 -8.99
C ALA A 65 -5.55 -18.24 -8.13
N LEU A 66 -6.02 -19.45 -8.43
CA LEU A 66 -6.96 -20.19 -7.59
C LEU A 66 -6.39 -20.36 -6.17
N ALA A 67 -5.15 -20.83 -6.04
CA ALA A 67 -4.54 -21.05 -4.74
C ALA A 67 -4.32 -19.78 -3.93
N VAL A 68 -3.92 -18.68 -4.59
CA VAL A 68 -3.59 -17.41 -3.92
C VAL A 68 -4.84 -16.59 -3.55
N LEU A 69 -5.85 -16.54 -4.46
CA LEU A 69 -7.02 -15.70 -4.27
C LEU A 69 -8.20 -16.42 -3.61
N SER A 70 -8.16 -17.76 -3.53
CA SER A 70 -9.26 -18.56 -2.99
C SER A 70 -8.96 -19.22 -1.65
N SER A 71 -7.78 -18.98 -1.08
CA SER A 71 -7.41 -19.55 0.22
C SER A 71 -8.38 -19.15 1.32
N ASP A 72 -8.82 -17.89 1.34
CA ASP A 72 -9.81 -17.38 2.27
C ASP A 72 -11.15 -18.10 2.15
N VAL A 73 -11.69 -18.19 0.91
CA VAL A 73 -12.95 -18.86 0.64
C VAL A 73 -12.92 -20.34 1.04
N MET A 74 -11.86 -21.04 0.64
CA MET A 74 -11.74 -22.49 0.91
C MET A 74 -11.56 -22.78 2.39
N SER A 75 -10.80 -21.94 3.11
CA SER A 75 -10.57 -22.09 4.55
C SER A 75 -11.85 -21.95 5.38
N SER A 76 -12.84 -21.22 4.88
CA SER A 76 -14.11 -21.00 5.58
C SER A 76 -14.90 -22.31 5.79
N SER A 77 -14.66 -23.33 4.95
CA SER A 77 -15.25 -24.67 5.14
C SER A 77 -14.79 -25.34 6.45
N ALA A 78 -13.69 -24.89 7.05
CA ALA A 78 -13.17 -25.46 8.30
C ALA A 78 -13.95 -25.04 9.54
N TYR A 79 -14.64 -23.87 9.52
CA TYR A 79 -15.35 -23.36 10.69
C TYR A 79 -16.85 -23.12 10.46
N ALA A 80 -17.30 -22.95 9.22
CA ALA A 80 -18.70 -22.56 8.95
C ALA A 80 -19.73 -23.57 9.49
N THR A 81 -19.47 -24.87 9.40
CA THR A 81 -20.34 -25.91 9.98
C THR A 81 -20.38 -25.81 11.52
N GLU A 82 -19.27 -25.52 12.15
CA GLU A 82 -19.20 -25.30 13.60
C GLU A 82 -20.09 -24.15 14.04
N GLU A 83 -20.10 -23.05 13.30
CA GLU A 83 -20.92 -21.89 13.61
C GLU A 83 -22.43 -22.13 13.45
N ILE A 84 -22.83 -22.97 12.49
CA ILE A 84 -24.22 -23.46 12.42
C ILE A 84 -24.59 -24.26 13.68
N LEU A 85 -23.74 -25.22 14.04
CA LEU A 85 -23.96 -26.09 15.19
C LEU A 85 -23.99 -25.35 16.52
N ARG A 86 -23.14 -24.33 16.68
CA ARG A 86 -23.11 -23.45 17.87
C ARG A 86 -24.47 -22.79 18.16
N ILE A 87 -25.23 -22.49 17.12
CA ILE A 87 -26.56 -21.87 17.28
C ILE A 87 -27.65 -22.93 17.46
N LEU A 88 -27.57 -24.03 16.71
CA LEU A 88 -28.64 -25.02 16.67
C LEU A 88 -28.68 -25.93 17.89
N ILE A 89 -27.52 -26.43 18.36
CA ILE A 89 -27.42 -27.45 19.40
C ILE A 89 -27.99 -26.99 20.76
N PRO A 90 -27.70 -25.77 21.27
CA PRO A 90 -28.25 -25.31 22.53
C PRO A 90 -29.75 -25.12 22.52
N VAL A 91 -30.38 -25.06 21.34
CA VAL A 91 -31.81 -24.78 21.20
C VAL A 91 -32.60 -26.05 20.85
N GLY A 92 -32.16 -26.83 19.86
CA GLY A 92 -32.90 -27.97 19.29
C GLY A 92 -32.35 -29.34 19.69
N GLY A 93 -31.36 -29.41 20.58
CA GLY A 93 -30.82 -30.66 21.04
C GLY A 93 -30.28 -31.57 19.95
N LEU A 94 -30.44 -32.87 20.02
CA LEU A 94 -30.03 -33.84 18.99
C LEU A 94 -30.82 -33.68 17.69
N ALA A 95 -32.08 -33.27 17.75
CA ALA A 95 -32.90 -33.05 16.58
C ALA A 95 -32.34 -31.93 15.66
N ALA A 96 -31.57 -30.98 16.23
CA ALA A 96 -30.96 -29.89 15.51
C ALA A 96 -29.98 -30.36 14.41
N PHE A 97 -29.36 -31.54 14.54
CA PHE A 97 -28.50 -32.11 13.49
C PHE A 97 -29.23 -32.33 12.16
N GLY A 98 -30.57 -32.63 12.20
CA GLY A 98 -31.40 -32.75 11.02
C GLY A 98 -31.54 -31.45 10.21
N LEU A 99 -31.32 -30.27 10.84
CA LEU A 99 -31.40 -28.95 10.19
C LEU A 99 -30.09 -28.50 9.57
N VAL A 100 -28.93 -29.11 9.91
CA VAL A 100 -27.62 -28.69 9.43
C VAL A 100 -27.51 -28.80 7.92
N THR A 101 -27.91 -29.97 7.35
CA THR A 101 -27.85 -30.18 5.90
C THR A 101 -28.80 -29.28 5.11
N PRO A 102 -30.07 -29.13 5.46
CA PRO A 102 -30.97 -28.18 4.82
C PRO A 102 -30.48 -26.71 4.85
N ILE A 103 -29.98 -26.26 5.99
CA ILE A 103 -29.41 -24.90 6.13
C ILE A 103 -28.17 -24.77 5.22
N THR A 104 -27.30 -25.79 5.20
CA THR A 104 -26.12 -25.79 4.31
C THR A 104 -26.55 -25.72 2.84
N LEU A 105 -27.55 -26.48 2.41
CA LEU A 105 -28.06 -26.43 1.03
C LEU A 105 -28.63 -25.04 0.68
N LEU A 106 -29.32 -24.40 1.61
CA LEU A 106 -29.82 -23.03 1.42
C LEU A 106 -28.65 -22.04 1.23
N ILE A 107 -27.63 -22.15 2.05
CA ILE A 107 -26.41 -21.33 1.92
C ILE A 107 -25.73 -21.56 0.56
N LEU A 108 -25.63 -22.82 0.12
CA LEU A 108 -25.08 -23.16 -1.21
C LEU A 108 -25.91 -22.61 -2.35
N GLY A 109 -27.25 -22.53 -2.19
CA GLY A 109 -28.13 -21.83 -3.12
C GLY A 109 -27.79 -20.35 -3.26
N VAL A 110 -27.58 -19.67 -2.14
CA VAL A 110 -27.13 -18.26 -2.15
C VAL A 110 -25.73 -18.13 -2.77
N LEU A 111 -24.80 -19.03 -2.45
CA LEU A 111 -23.47 -19.07 -3.06
C LEU A 111 -23.55 -19.21 -4.59
N ALA A 112 -24.44 -20.05 -5.10
CA ALA A 112 -24.62 -20.22 -6.54
C ALA A 112 -25.12 -18.92 -7.20
N VAL A 113 -26.10 -18.24 -6.61
CA VAL A 113 -26.63 -16.96 -7.11
C VAL A 113 -25.56 -15.88 -7.08
N VAL A 114 -24.81 -15.75 -5.97
CA VAL A 114 -23.70 -14.80 -5.83
C VAL A 114 -22.60 -15.11 -6.86
N THR A 115 -22.23 -16.37 -7.04
CA THR A 115 -21.21 -16.80 -8.03
C THR A 115 -21.61 -16.40 -9.45
N ILE A 116 -22.87 -16.60 -9.84
CA ILE A 116 -23.38 -16.20 -11.16
C ILE A 116 -23.33 -14.68 -11.31
N CYS A 117 -23.74 -13.92 -10.30
CA CYS A 117 -23.65 -12.45 -10.29
C CYS A 117 -22.19 -11.98 -10.45
N TYR A 118 -21.26 -12.52 -9.68
CA TYR A 118 -19.84 -12.14 -9.78
C TYR A 118 -19.16 -12.59 -11.09
N ARG A 119 -19.65 -13.64 -11.74
CA ARG A 119 -19.23 -13.99 -13.11
C ARG A 119 -19.53 -12.86 -14.10
N ASP A 120 -20.67 -12.20 -13.93
CA ASP A 120 -21.04 -11.07 -14.76
C ASP A 120 -20.28 -9.80 -14.36
N VAL A 121 -20.01 -9.57 -13.06
CA VAL A 121 -19.12 -8.51 -12.59
C VAL A 121 -17.74 -8.63 -13.25
N VAL A 122 -17.12 -9.80 -13.20
CA VAL A 122 -15.79 -10.05 -13.81
C VAL A 122 -15.80 -9.85 -15.34
N LYS A 123 -16.92 -10.13 -16.00
CA LYS A 123 -17.09 -9.90 -17.45
C LYS A 123 -17.14 -8.41 -17.78
N SER A 124 -17.97 -7.66 -17.06
CA SER A 124 -18.27 -6.25 -17.35
C SER A 124 -17.21 -5.29 -16.78
N TYR A 125 -16.55 -5.67 -15.68
CA TYR A 125 -15.54 -4.87 -14.97
C TYR A 125 -14.20 -5.62 -14.87
N PRO A 126 -13.42 -5.66 -15.96
CA PRO A 126 -12.12 -6.38 -15.98
C PRO A 126 -11.03 -5.69 -15.15
N LYS A 127 -11.29 -4.48 -14.64
CA LYS A 127 -10.39 -3.77 -13.72
C LYS A 127 -10.60 -4.28 -12.30
N ALA A 128 -9.55 -4.25 -11.49
CA ALA A 128 -9.67 -4.55 -10.06
C ALA A 128 -10.60 -3.56 -9.34
N GLY A 129 -11.21 -3.97 -8.22
CA GLY A 129 -12.05 -3.09 -7.39
C GLY A 129 -13.47 -3.63 -7.11
N GLY A 130 -13.87 -4.72 -7.75
CA GLY A 130 -15.09 -5.49 -7.40
C GLY A 130 -16.32 -4.64 -7.16
N SER A 131 -17.01 -4.89 -6.02
CA SER A 131 -18.26 -4.20 -5.66
C SER A 131 -18.12 -2.68 -5.53
N TYR A 132 -16.93 -2.15 -5.15
CA TYR A 132 -16.69 -0.72 -5.08
C TYR A 132 -16.77 -0.06 -6.45
N VAL A 133 -16.04 -0.59 -7.45
CA VAL A 133 -16.05 -0.04 -8.82
C VAL A 133 -17.41 -0.18 -9.48
N VAL A 134 -18.07 -1.34 -9.30
CA VAL A 134 -19.44 -1.55 -9.78
C VAL A 134 -20.39 -0.50 -9.21
N SER A 135 -20.30 -0.23 -7.90
CA SER A 135 -21.15 0.77 -7.24
C SER A 135 -20.83 2.18 -7.69
N ARG A 136 -19.55 2.52 -7.85
CA ARG A 136 -19.07 3.83 -8.30
C ARG A 136 -19.59 4.17 -9.69
N ASP A 137 -19.43 3.26 -10.63
CA ASP A 137 -19.78 3.48 -12.03
C ASP A 137 -21.30 3.51 -12.26
N ASN A 138 -22.09 2.81 -11.42
CA ASN A 138 -23.54 2.77 -11.56
C ASN A 138 -24.28 3.76 -10.66
N PHE A 139 -23.83 4.02 -9.43
CA PHE A 139 -24.52 4.88 -8.46
C PHE A 139 -23.77 6.18 -8.14
N GLY A 140 -22.55 6.33 -8.66
CA GLY A 140 -21.68 7.46 -8.39
C GLY A 140 -20.78 7.25 -7.17
N PRO A 141 -19.76 8.11 -7.02
CA PRO A 141 -18.69 7.93 -6.05
C PRO A 141 -19.17 8.00 -4.59
N ASN A 142 -20.20 8.79 -4.29
CA ASN A 142 -20.71 8.94 -2.93
C ASN A 142 -21.39 7.64 -2.42
N VAL A 143 -22.24 7.03 -3.24
CA VAL A 143 -22.95 5.79 -2.89
C VAL A 143 -21.98 4.60 -2.85
N ALA A 144 -20.92 4.63 -3.67
CA ALA A 144 -19.87 3.62 -3.66
C ALA A 144 -19.15 3.51 -2.30
N GLN A 145 -19.20 4.57 -1.47
CA GLN A 145 -18.57 4.52 -0.15
C GLN A 145 -19.25 3.51 0.79
N ILE A 146 -20.49 3.13 0.54
CA ILE A 146 -21.16 2.03 1.26
C ILE A 146 -20.43 0.72 0.98
N ALA A 147 -20.16 0.41 -0.29
CA ALA A 147 -19.37 -0.76 -0.68
C ALA A 147 -17.91 -0.64 -0.21
N GLY A 148 -17.32 0.55 -0.30
CA GLY A 148 -15.97 0.84 0.17
C GLY A 148 -15.80 0.57 1.66
N ALA A 149 -16.66 1.14 2.49
CA ALA A 149 -16.65 0.95 3.94
C ALA A 149 -16.91 -0.52 4.32
N ALA A 150 -17.89 -1.16 3.67
CA ALA A 150 -18.19 -2.58 3.87
C ALA A 150 -16.97 -3.47 3.60
N LEU A 151 -16.27 -3.25 2.49
CA LEU A 151 -15.06 -4.00 2.13
C LEU A 151 -13.87 -3.71 3.06
N LEU A 152 -13.68 -2.45 3.48
CA LEU A 152 -12.61 -2.08 4.42
C LEU A 152 -12.80 -2.81 5.77
N ILE A 153 -14.02 -2.84 6.28
CA ILE A 153 -14.39 -3.56 7.50
C ILE A 153 -14.20 -5.07 7.27
N SER A 154 -14.74 -5.60 6.18
CA SER A 154 -14.66 -7.02 5.85
C SER A 154 -13.21 -7.51 5.80
N TYR A 155 -12.33 -6.86 5.06
CA TYR A 155 -10.92 -7.26 4.98
C TYR A 155 -10.19 -7.23 6.32
N THR A 156 -10.50 -6.24 7.17
CA THR A 156 -9.89 -6.13 8.50
C THR A 156 -10.30 -7.30 9.38
N ILE A 157 -11.60 -7.64 9.36
CA ILE A 157 -12.12 -8.75 10.16
C ILE A 157 -11.67 -10.10 9.59
N THR A 158 -11.58 -10.23 8.25
CA THR A 158 -11.06 -11.45 7.57
C THR A 158 -9.68 -11.82 8.11
N VAL A 159 -8.76 -10.86 8.23
CA VAL A 159 -7.42 -11.14 8.80
C VAL A 159 -7.54 -11.69 10.22
N ALA A 160 -8.37 -11.06 11.04
CA ALA A 160 -8.53 -11.46 12.44
C ALA A 160 -9.18 -12.84 12.58
N VAL A 161 -10.27 -13.11 11.83
CA VAL A 161 -10.98 -14.41 11.84
C VAL A 161 -10.07 -15.53 11.35
N SER A 162 -9.43 -15.33 10.20
CA SER A 162 -8.59 -16.35 9.57
C SER A 162 -7.41 -16.74 10.45
N VAL A 163 -6.74 -15.75 11.04
CA VAL A 163 -5.59 -16.03 11.92
C VAL A 163 -6.05 -16.63 13.25
N ALA A 164 -7.18 -16.18 13.82
CA ALA A 164 -7.74 -16.77 15.02
C ALA A 164 -8.13 -18.23 14.79
N ALA A 165 -8.89 -18.53 13.73
CA ALA A 165 -9.28 -19.89 13.38
C ALA A 165 -8.08 -20.79 13.08
N GLY A 166 -7.04 -20.26 12.43
CA GLY A 166 -5.78 -20.98 12.21
C GLY A 166 -5.05 -21.29 13.51
N THR A 167 -5.07 -20.38 14.47
CA THR A 167 -4.54 -20.61 15.81
C THR A 167 -5.37 -21.64 16.58
N ASP A 168 -6.71 -21.64 16.46
CA ASP A 168 -7.59 -22.63 17.09
C ASP A 168 -7.32 -24.04 16.50
N ALA A 169 -7.01 -24.15 15.21
CA ALA A 169 -6.60 -25.42 14.60
C ALA A 169 -5.27 -25.93 15.20
N ILE A 170 -4.30 -25.05 15.46
CA ILE A 170 -3.04 -25.39 16.13
C ILE A 170 -3.29 -25.82 17.56
N VAL A 171 -4.07 -25.06 18.32
CA VAL A 171 -4.43 -25.38 19.71
C VAL A 171 -5.21 -26.70 19.82
N SER A 172 -6.04 -27.01 18.82
CA SER A 172 -6.74 -28.31 18.73
C SER A 172 -5.78 -29.51 18.59
N ALA A 173 -4.63 -29.29 17.95
CA ALA A 173 -3.57 -30.30 17.86
C ALA A 173 -2.64 -30.30 19.08
N ILE A 174 -2.34 -29.10 19.61
CA ILE A 174 -1.38 -28.88 20.71
C ILE A 174 -2.06 -28.02 21.80
N PRO A 175 -2.84 -28.63 22.70
CA PRO A 175 -3.64 -27.90 23.71
C PRO A 175 -2.83 -27.01 24.66
N SER A 176 -1.54 -27.31 24.86
CA SER A 176 -0.66 -26.50 25.71
C SER A 176 -0.46 -25.06 25.21
N LEU A 177 -0.71 -24.79 23.94
CA LEU A 177 -0.63 -23.45 23.34
C LEU A 177 -1.88 -22.59 23.58
N GLY A 178 -2.92 -23.11 24.21
CA GLY A 178 -4.17 -22.36 24.48
C GLY A 178 -3.99 -21.11 25.32
N SER A 179 -2.97 -21.06 26.18
CA SER A 179 -2.66 -19.88 27.01
C SER A 179 -2.05 -18.71 26.20
N VAL A 180 -1.51 -18.99 25.01
CA VAL A 180 -0.79 -18.02 24.16
C VAL A 180 -1.51 -17.75 22.81
N THR A 181 -2.81 -18.02 22.72
CA THR A 181 -3.61 -17.85 21.50
C THR A 181 -3.50 -16.44 20.91
N VAL A 182 -3.67 -15.39 21.74
CA VAL A 182 -3.61 -13.99 21.25
C VAL A 182 -2.20 -13.61 20.78
N PRO A 183 -1.11 -13.81 21.55
CA PRO A 183 0.24 -13.55 21.08
C PRO A 183 0.60 -14.30 19.81
N LEU A 184 0.20 -15.56 19.70
CA LEU A 184 0.44 -16.40 18.53
C LEU A 184 -0.29 -15.87 17.29
N SER A 185 -1.56 -15.47 17.43
CA SER A 185 -2.34 -14.84 16.39
C SER A 185 -1.69 -13.52 15.92
N VAL A 186 -1.25 -12.67 16.83
CA VAL A 186 -0.55 -11.42 16.51
C VAL A 186 0.75 -11.69 15.75
N ALA A 187 1.52 -12.70 16.18
CA ALA A 187 2.76 -13.09 15.49
C ALA A 187 2.50 -13.49 14.03
N PHE A 188 1.42 -14.22 13.74
CA PHE A 188 1.04 -14.57 12.38
C PHE A 188 0.63 -13.35 11.54
N VAL A 189 -0.14 -12.40 12.12
CA VAL A 189 -0.47 -11.14 11.40
C VAL A 189 0.80 -10.38 11.05
N VAL A 190 1.75 -10.24 11.99
CA VAL A 190 3.03 -9.56 11.75
C VAL A 190 3.85 -10.28 10.67
N LEU A 191 3.90 -11.61 10.71
CA LEU A 191 4.62 -12.42 9.72
C LEU A 191 4.05 -12.23 8.31
N ILE A 192 2.71 -12.28 8.17
CA ILE A 192 2.04 -12.11 6.87
C ILE A 192 2.23 -10.67 6.38
N ALA A 193 2.06 -9.66 7.24
CA ALA A 193 2.29 -8.27 6.90
C ALA A 193 3.73 -8.03 6.44
N TYR A 194 4.71 -8.59 7.13
CA TYR A 194 6.12 -8.53 6.75
C TYR A 194 6.37 -9.17 5.37
N GLY A 195 5.78 -10.34 5.13
CA GLY A 195 5.85 -11.02 3.84
C GLY A 195 5.31 -10.14 2.71
N ASN A 196 4.14 -9.53 2.90
CA ASN A 196 3.53 -8.63 1.92
C ASN A 196 4.34 -7.34 1.69
N LEU A 197 4.94 -6.77 2.74
CA LEU A 197 5.84 -5.62 2.61
C LEU A 197 7.11 -5.93 1.82
N ARG A 198 7.61 -7.16 1.86
CA ARG A 198 8.71 -7.65 1.01
C ARG A 198 8.32 -7.83 -0.45
N GLY A 199 7.02 -7.84 -0.75
CA GLY A 199 6.52 -8.05 -2.10
C GLY A 199 6.78 -9.48 -2.56
N LEU A 200 6.34 -10.46 -1.79
CA LEU A 200 6.48 -11.89 -2.07
C LEU A 200 5.63 -12.33 -3.27
N ARG A 201 6.02 -11.92 -4.46
CA ARG A 201 5.37 -12.35 -5.71
C ARG A 201 5.90 -13.68 -6.27
N GLU A 202 7.10 -14.06 -5.87
CA GLU A 202 7.61 -15.42 -6.07
C GLU A 202 6.85 -16.45 -5.22
N ALA A 203 6.11 -15.95 -4.24
CA ALA A 203 5.28 -16.71 -3.32
C ALA A 203 4.06 -17.42 -3.94
N GLY A 204 3.61 -17.06 -5.14
CA GLY A 204 2.43 -17.71 -5.73
C GLY A 204 2.53 -19.24 -5.78
N ARG A 205 3.72 -19.79 -6.00
CA ARG A 205 3.98 -21.23 -5.92
C ARG A 205 4.02 -21.73 -4.47
N VAL A 206 4.59 -20.95 -3.56
CA VAL A 206 4.66 -21.26 -2.13
C VAL A 206 3.26 -21.28 -1.51
N PHE A 207 2.40 -20.36 -1.90
CA PHE A 207 1.00 -20.31 -1.44
C PHE A 207 0.11 -21.39 -2.05
N ALA A 208 0.46 -21.92 -3.23
CA ALA A 208 -0.31 -22.99 -3.86
C ALA A 208 -0.24 -24.30 -3.06
N VAL A 209 0.91 -24.62 -2.47
CA VAL A 209 1.11 -25.88 -1.75
C VAL A 209 0.15 -26.03 -0.57
N PRO A 210 0.07 -25.09 0.40
CA PRO A 210 -0.89 -25.18 1.51
C PRO A 210 -2.35 -25.29 1.06
N THR A 211 -2.75 -24.54 0.02
CA THR A 211 -4.13 -24.55 -0.46
C THR A 211 -4.51 -25.92 -1.03
N TYR A 212 -3.71 -26.48 -1.93
CA TYR A 212 -3.99 -27.80 -2.49
C TYR A 212 -3.79 -28.93 -1.48
N PHE A 213 -2.87 -28.78 -0.54
CA PHE A 213 -2.69 -29.70 0.57
C PHE A 213 -3.92 -29.76 1.46
N PHE A 214 -4.53 -28.61 1.77
CA PHE A 214 -5.78 -28.56 2.51
C PHE A 214 -6.95 -29.20 1.74
N VAL A 215 -7.15 -28.83 0.46
CA VAL A 215 -8.22 -29.41 -0.37
C VAL A 215 -8.10 -30.92 -0.46
N ALA A 216 -6.86 -31.45 -0.61
CA ALA A 216 -6.62 -32.89 -0.65
C ALA A 216 -6.95 -33.56 0.70
N ASN A 217 -6.51 -33.01 1.83
CA ASN A 217 -6.82 -33.56 3.16
C ASN A 217 -8.33 -33.51 3.45
N MET A 218 -9.02 -32.44 3.09
CA MET A 218 -10.48 -32.35 3.25
C MET A 218 -11.22 -33.33 2.36
N ALA A 219 -10.77 -33.51 1.12
CA ALA A 219 -11.35 -34.51 0.23
C ALA A 219 -11.18 -35.92 0.79
N VAL A 220 -9.99 -36.26 1.30
CA VAL A 220 -9.73 -37.56 1.94
C VAL A 220 -10.60 -37.75 3.19
N LEU A 221 -10.71 -36.70 4.04
CA LEU A 221 -11.56 -36.75 5.23
C LEU A 221 -13.02 -37.02 4.87
N ILE A 222 -13.55 -36.26 3.88
CA ILE A 222 -14.94 -36.36 3.46
C ILE A 222 -15.22 -37.73 2.83
N LEU A 223 -14.38 -38.18 1.89
CA LEU A 223 -14.57 -39.45 1.21
C LEU A 223 -14.45 -40.63 2.16
N ALA A 224 -13.43 -40.63 3.05
CA ALA A 224 -13.24 -41.69 4.05
C ALA A 224 -14.40 -41.67 5.08
N GLY A 225 -14.84 -40.50 5.50
CA GLY A 225 -15.96 -40.35 6.45
C GLY A 225 -17.30 -40.84 5.84
N LEU A 226 -17.61 -40.44 4.60
CA LEU A 226 -18.80 -40.90 3.90
C LEU A 226 -18.78 -42.40 3.60
N ALA A 227 -17.59 -42.97 3.23
CA ALA A 227 -17.44 -44.40 3.05
C ALA A 227 -17.72 -45.18 4.36
N LYS A 228 -17.16 -44.70 5.50
CA LYS A 228 -17.47 -45.27 6.82
C LYS A 228 -18.94 -45.13 7.20
N ALA A 229 -19.56 -43.97 6.90
CA ALA A 229 -20.98 -43.81 7.15
C ALA A 229 -21.84 -44.82 6.34
N ALA A 230 -21.52 -45.00 5.04
CA ALA A 230 -22.23 -45.91 4.17
C ALA A 230 -22.08 -47.41 4.60
N THR A 231 -20.96 -47.78 5.21
CA THR A 231 -20.70 -49.14 5.74
C THR A 231 -21.14 -49.32 7.20
N GLY A 232 -21.78 -48.31 7.82
CA GLY A 232 -22.19 -48.32 9.23
C GLY A 232 -21.04 -48.25 10.23
N GLY A 233 -19.80 -48.00 9.76
CA GLY A 233 -18.59 -47.88 10.59
C GLY A 233 -18.33 -46.48 11.16
N LEU A 234 -19.15 -45.50 10.86
CA LEU A 234 -19.02 -44.15 11.43
C LEU A 234 -19.76 -44.13 12.79
N GLY A 235 -18.99 -44.14 13.88
CA GLY A 235 -19.58 -44.00 15.25
C GLY A 235 -20.08 -42.59 15.53
N HIS A 236 -20.87 -42.46 16.59
CA HIS A 236 -21.20 -41.16 17.13
C HIS A 236 -20.14 -40.65 18.10
N THR A 237 -19.94 -39.33 18.19
CA THR A 237 -19.00 -38.77 19.16
C THR A 237 -19.51 -38.97 20.58
N THR A 238 -18.60 -39.46 21.48
CA THR A 238 -18.88 -39.53 22.90
C THR A 238 -18.92 -38.14 23.50
N VAL A 239 -19.79 -37.89 24.47
CA VAL A 239 -19.88 -36.62 25.18
C VAL A 239 -18.59 -36.35 25.95
N LYS A 240 -17.99 -35.21 25.72
CA LYS A 240 -16.77 -34.74 26.40
C LYS A 240 -17.06 -33.55 27.28
N ALA A 241 -16.28 -33.38 28.35
CA ALA A 241 -16.35 -32.18 29.18
C ALA A 241 -16.04 -30.92 28.35
N GLY A 242 -16.79 -29.84 28.55
CA GLY A 242 -16.62 -28.56 27.83
C GLY A 242 -17.29 -28.50 26.47
N GLN A 243 -17.97 -29.55 26.01
CA GLN A 243 -18.87 -29.48 24.87
C GLN A 243 -20.15 -28.73 25.22
N MET A 244 -20.73 -28.03 24.23
CA MET A 244 -21.99 -27.31 24.37
C MET A 244 -23.11 -28.23 24.86
N THR A 245 -23.91 -27.71 25.80
CA THR A 245 -25.04 -28.45 26.35
C THR A 245 -26.15 -28.59 25.31
N LEU A 246 -26.83 -29.76 25.32
CA LEU A 246 -27.98 -29.96 24.47
C LEU A 246 -29.18 -29.20 25.00
N GLY A 247 -29.88 -28.52 24.10
CA GLY A 247 -31.20 -27.96 24.36
C GLY A 247 -32.28 -28.98 24.41
N HIS A 248 -33.52 -28.51 24.59
CA HIS A 248 -34.73 -29.38 24.64
C HIS A 248 -35.12 -29.76 23.20
N GLU A 249 -35.40 -31.04 22.98
CA GLU A 249 -35.94 -31.50 21.73
C GLU A 249 -37.41 -31.10 21.59
N GLY A 250 -37.75 -30.51 20.44
CA GLY A 250 -39.12 -30.10 20.09
C GLY A 250 -39.59 -30.72 18.81
N GLY A 251 -40.89 -30.73 18.61
CA GLY A 251 -41.56 -31.23 17.39
C GLY A 251 -41.76 -30.11 16.34
N GLY A 252 -42.29 -30.53 15.16
CA GLY A 252 -42.64 -29.62 14.07
C GLY A 252 -41.61 -29.52 12.95
N LEU A 253 -41.90 -28.68 11.97
CA LEU A 253 -41.12 -28.57 10.73
C LEU A 253 -39.67 -28.15 10.99
N LEU A 254 -39.41 -27.37 12.04
CA LEU A 254 -38.11 -26.91 12.43
C LEU A 254 -37.54 -27.65 13.67
N LEU A 255 -38.06 -28.85 13.94
CA LEU A 255 -37.54 -29.74 14.99
C LEU A 255 -37.37 -29.03 16.37
N GLY A 256 -38.31 -28.14 16.72
CA GLY A 256 -38.27 -27.36 17.96
C GLY A 256 -37.43 -26.08 17.92
N VAL A 257 -36.69 -25.86 16.85
CA VAL A 257 -35.92 -24.60 16.67
C VAL A 257 -36.86 -23.52 16.15
N SER A 258 -36.85 -22.33 16.80
CA SER A 258 -37.63 -21.21 16.26
C SER A 258 -37.06 -20.69 14.94
N LEU A 259 -37.87 -20.01 14.14
CA LEU A 259 -37.42 -19.39 12.88
C LEU A 259 -36.29 -18.39 13.12
N PHE A 260 -36.30 -17.70 14.27
CA PHE A 260 -35.24 -16.79 14.66
C PHE A 260 -33.89 -17.50 14.76
N TYR A 261 -33.82 -18.62 15.48
CA TYR A 261 -32.56 -19.38 15.61
C TYR A 261 -32.17 -20.12 14.33
N ALA A 262 -33.13 -20.56 13.52
CA ALA A 262 -32.84 -21.13 12.21
C ALA A 262 -32.24 -20.05 11.25
N ALA A 263 -32.79 -18.84 11.26
CA ALA A 263 -32.25 -17.71 10.52
C ALA A 263 -30.90 -17.28 11.03
N LYS A 264 -30.70 -17.30 12.37
CA LYS A 264 -29.41 -17.04 13.00
C LYS A 264 -28.36 -18.08 12.60
N ALA A 265 -28.68 -19.35 12.59
CA ALA A 265 -27.79 -20.44 12.15
C ALA A 265 -27.47 -20.35 10.66
N PHE A 266 -28.47 -20.03 9.82
CA PHE A 266 -28.26 -19.76 8.39
C PHE A 266 -27.30 -18.57 8.20
N ALA A 267 -27.50 -17.49 8.92
CA ALA A 267 -26.65 -16.31 8.86
C ALA A 267 -25.21 -16.66 9.23
N ASN A 268 -24.96 -17.28 10.40
CA ASN A 268 -23.61 -17.65 10.84
C ASN A 268 -22.93 -18.62 9.88
N GLY A 269 -23.65 -19.63 9.37
CA GLY A 269 -23.15 -20.53 8.32
C GLY A 269 -22.86 -19.82 7.00
N GLY A 270 -23.55 -18.69 6.73
CA GLY A 270 -23.29 -17.84 5.57
C GLY A 270 -21.88 -17.24 5.56
N SER A 271 -21.17 -17.26 6.70
CA SER A 271 -19.75 -16.94 6.76
C SER A 271 -18.88 -17.83 5.86
N ALA A 272 -19.38 -19.01 5.43
CA ALA A 272 -18.74 -19.84 4.42
C ALA A 272 -18.51 -19.14 3.07
N MET A 273 -19.35 -18.16 2.72
CA MET A 273 -19.30 -17.48 1.41
C MET A 273 -18.36 -16.27 1.38
N THR A 274 -17.75 -15.94 2.51
CA THR A 274 -16.85 -14.80 2.62
C THR A 274 -15.61 -14.99 1.75
N GLY A 275 -15.07 -13.89 1.22
CA GLY A 275 -13.95 -13.92 0.29
C GLY A 275 -14.28 -14.27 -1.16
N THR A 276 -15.55 -14.58 -1.50
CA THR A 276 -15.96 -14.90 -2.88
C THR A 276 -15.68 -13.73 -3.84
N GLU A 277 -15.69 -12.49 -3.33
CA GLU A 277 -15.34 -11.28 -4.08
C GLU A 277 -13.85 -11.15 -4.40
N ALA A 278 -12.97 -11.91 -3.74
CA ALA A 278 -11.52 -11.76 -3.91
C ALA A 278 -11.06 -11.94 -5.36
N ILE A 279 -11.69 -12.84 -6.11
CA ILE A 279 -11.41 -13.02 -7.54
C ILE A 279 -11.82 -11.81 -8.36
N SER A 280 -12.97 -11.17 -8.05
CA SER A 280 -13.42 -9.96 -8.76
C SER A 280 -12.56 -8.76 -8.42
N ASN A 281 -12.05 -8.67 -7.20
CA ASN A 281 -11.13 -7.64 -6.76
C ASN A 281 -9.73 -7.81 -7.35
N GLY A 282 -9.35 -9.05 -7.72
CA GLY A 282 -8.06 -9.44 -8.25
C GLY A 282 -8.00 -9.77 -9.74
N VAL A 283 -8.98 -9.36 -10.57
CA VAL A 283 -9.01 -9.70 -12.01
C VAL A 283 -7.73 -9.30 -12.73
N SER A 284 -7.15 -8.15 -12.40
CA SER A 284 -5.91 -7.63 -13.02
C SER A 284 -4.66 -8.48 -12.75
N VAL A 285 -4.72 -9.39 -11.79
CA VAL A 285 -3.61 -10.30 -11.43
C VAL A 285 -3.53 -11.51 -12.37
N PHE A 286 -4.60 -11.83 -13.09
CA PHE A 286 -4.63 -12.98 -14.00
C PHE A 286 -3.85 -12.73 -15.30
N ARG A 287 -3.30 -13.81 -15.87
CA ARG A 287 -2.79 -13.79 -17.26
C ARG A 287 -3.93 -13.57 -18.25
N ASP A 288 -3.59 -12.97 -19.39
CA ASP A 288 -4.56 -12.78 -20.48
C ASP A 288 -5.06 -14.12 -21.05
N PRO A 289 -6.35 -14.24 -21.40
CA PRO A 289 -7.44 -13.28 -21.25
C PRO A 289 -7.99 -13.25 -19.82
N GLN A 290 -7.71 -12.14 -19.09
CA GLN A 290 -7.99 -11.99 -17.67
C GLN A 290 -9.43 -12.31 -17.26
N PRO A 291 -10.48 -11.73 -17.90
CA PRO A 291 -11.87 -11.98 -17.47
C PRO A 291 -12.27 -13.44 -17.62
N ARG A 292 -11.84 -14.10 -18.70
CA ARG A 292 -12.16 -15.52 -18.94
C ARG A 292 -11.51 -16.41 -17.91
N ASN A 293 -10.25 -16.14 -17.57
CA ASN A 293 -9.51 -16.93 -16.60
C ASN A 293 -10.08 -16.72 -15.19
N ALA A 294 -10.39 -15.49 -14.79
CA ALA A 294 -11.02 -15.18 -13.50
C ALA A 294 -12.40 -15.82 -13.35
N ARG A 295 -13.25 -15.74 -14.38
CA ARG A 295 -14.58 -16.41 -14.37
C ARG A 295 -14.50 -17.92 -14.19
N THR A 296 -13.56 -18.58 -14.87
CA THR A 296 -13.37 -20.03 -14.71
C THR A 296 -12.89 -20.35 -13.30
N THR A 297 -11.93 -19.59 -12.78
CA THR A 297 -11.38 -19.77 -11.44
C THR A 297 -12.46 -19.55 -10.36
N LEU A 298 -13.34 -18.56 -10.54
CA LEU A 298 -14.45 -18.29 -9.63
C LEU A 298 -15.42 -19.49 -9.53
N VAL A 299 -15.80 -20.07 -10.66
CA VAL A 299 -16.71 -21.26 -10.67
C VAL A 299 -16.05 -22.46 -10.02
N VAL A 300 -14.77 -22.74 -10.34
CA VAL A 300 -14.03 -23.85 -9.74
C VAL A 300 -13.89 -23.67 -8.23
N MET A 301 -13.55 -22.47 -7.79
CA MET A 301 -13.47 -22.11 -6.38
C MET A 301 -14.78 -22.37 -5.64
N SER A 302 -15.91 -21.84 -6.16
CA SER A 302 -17.22 -22.01 -5.53
C SER A 302 -17.68 -23.47 -5.51
N SER A 303 -17.31 -24.25 -6.53
CA SER A 303 -17.62 -25.69 -6.58
C SER A 303 -16.84 -26.49 -5.53
N ILE A 304 -15.54 -26.18 -5.37
CA ILE A 304 -14.69 -26.83 -4.35
C ILE A 304 -15.20 -26.47 -2.95
N LEU A 305 -15.43 -25.19 -2.68
CA LEU A 305 -15.99 -24.73 -1.41
C LEU A 305 -17.32 -25.43 -1.11
N GLY A 306 -18.24 -25.43 -2.07
CA GLY A 306 -19.58 -26.01 -1.88
C GLY A 306 -19.51 -27.49 -1.56
N SER A 307 -18.64 -28.23 -2.26
CA SER A 307 -18.44 -29.68 -2.02
C SER A 307 -17.85 -29.93 -0.64
N MET A 308 -16.83 -29.14 -0.23
CA MET A 308 -16.19 -29.30 1.06
C MET A 308 -17.14 -28.92 2.21
N PHE A 309 -17.86 -27.81 2.09
CA PHE A 309 -18.79 -27.36 3.12
C PHE A 309 -19.97 -28.36 3.28
N LEU A 310 -20.54 -28.83 2.18
CA LEU A 310 -21.59 -29.87 2.22
C LEU A 310 -21.08 -31.16 2.85
N GLY A 311 -19.89 -31.62 2.46
CA GLY A 311 -19.28 -32.83 2.99
C GLY A 311 -19.01 -32.77 4.48
N VAL A 312 -18.44 -31.66 4.97
CA VAL A 312 -18.20 -31.47 6.42
C VAL A 312 -19.51 -31.40 7.19
N SER A 313 -20.49 -30.66 6.67
CA SER A 313 -21.81 -30.53 7.29
C SER A 313 -22.55 -31.85 7.38
N ALA A 314 -22.49 -32.65 6.32
CA ALA A 314 -23.07 -34.00 6.31
C ALA A 314 -22.40 -34.93 7.34
N LEU A 315 -21.07 -34.94 7.39
CA LEU A 315 -20.33 -35.76 8.36
C LEU A 315 -20.61 -35.29 9.81
N ALA A 316 -20.66 -33.97 10.06
CA ALA A 316 -20.96 -33.43 11.38
C ALA A 316 -22.37 -33.85 11.84
N ALA A 317 -23.34 -33.79 10.93
CA ALA A 317 -24.72 -34.23 11.19
C ALA A 317 -24.82 -35.74 11.43
N LEU A 318 -24.19 -36.57 10.58
CA LEU A 318 -24.22 -38.02 10.70
C LEU A 318 -23.51 -38.54 11.96
N ALA A 319 -22.40 -37.92 12.34
CA ALA A 319 -21.60 -38.30 13.50
C ALA A 319 -22.03 -37.61 14.82
N HIS A 320 -23.05 -36.74 14.78
CA HIS A 320 -23.54 -35.94 15.91
C HIS A 320 -22.42 -35.20 16.63
N VAL A 321 -21.53 -34.55 15.87
CA VAL A 321 -20.38 -33.83 16.42
C VAL A 321 -20.83 -32.55 17.10
N ARG A 322 -20.47 -32.36 18.37
CA ARG A 322 -20.82 -31.18 19.15
C ARG A 322 -19.61 -30.23 19.23
N PRO A 323 -19.79 -28.92 18.98
CA PRO A 323 -18.74 -27.94 19.20
C PRO A 323 -18.46 -27.76 20.70
N PHE A 324 -17.24 -27.28 21.01
CA PHE A 324 -16.82 -26.94 22.36
C PHE A 324 -17.13 -25.46 22.66
N ASP A 325 -17.48 -25.15 23.91
CA ASP A 325 -17.70 -23.75 24.34
C ASP A 325 -16.45 -22.88 24.17
N SER A 326 -15.27 -23.47 24.39
CA SER A 326 -13.98 -22.82 24.17
C SER A 326 -13.62 -22.57 22.69
N GLY A 327 -14.30 -23.23 21.74
CA GLY A 327 -13.94 -23.25 20.32
C GLY A 327 -12.87 -24.28 19.96
N THR A 328 -12.29 -24.95 20.94
CA THR A 328 -11.26 -25.98 20.71
C THR A 328 -11.50 -27.20 21.60
N PRO A 329 -11.32 -28.42 21.05
CA PRO A 329 -11.06 -28.79 19.66
C PRO A 329 -12.17 -28.40 18.69
N THR A 330 -11.78 -28.03 17.43
CA THR A 330 -12.74 -27.65 16.38
C THR A 330 -13.58 -28.84 15.90
N VAL A 331 -14.75 -28.58 15.29
CA VAL A 331 -15.61 -29.61 14.71
C VAL A 331 -14.86 -30.46 13.67
N VAL A 332 -14.06 -29.85 12.80
CA VAL A 332 -13.23 -30.59 11.82
C VAL A 332 -12.20 -31.49 12.52
N SER A 333 -11.64 -31.03 13.64
CA SER A 333 -10.72 -31.83 14.46
C SER A 333 -11.42 -33.08 15.02
N GLU A 334 -12.61 -32.93 15.57
CA GLU A 334 -13.40 -34.05 16.11
C GLU A 334 -13.84 -35.04 15.02
N ILE A 335 -14.27 -34.54 13.85
CA ILE A 335 -14.56 -35.41 12.69
C ILE A 335 -13.29 -36.17 12.29
N GLY A 336 -12.14 -35.51 12.20
CA GLY A 336 -10.86 -36.11 11.86
C GLY A 336 -10.47 -37.24 12.80
N ARG A 337 -10.61 -37.06 14.11
CA ARG A 337 -10.36 -38.09 15.13
C ARG A 337 -11.31 -39.29 14.96
N LEU A 338 -12.58 -39.04 14.71
CA LEU A 338 -13.57 -40.09 14.52
C LEU A 338 -13.31 -40.88 13.24
N VAL A 339 -13.04 -40.23 12.13
CA VAL A 339 -12.82 -40.85 10.82
C VAL A 339 -11.51 -41.61 10.75
N TYR A 340 -10.43 -41.10 11.27
CA TYR A 340 -9.09 -41.72 11.16
C TYR A 340 -8.79 -42.70 12.28
N GLY A 341 -9.44 -42.55 13.46
CA GLY A 341 -9.22 -43.44 14.61
C GLY A 341 -7.86 -43.26 15.28
N GLY A 342 -7.51 -44.14 16.24
CA GLY A 342 -6.35 -44.00 17.12
C GLY A 342 -5.09 -44.76 16.73
N GLY A 343 -5.01 -45.37 15.53
CA GLY A 343 -3.79 -46.09 15.08
C GLY A 343 -2.68 -45.17 14.60
N ALA A 344 -1.49 -45.66 14.37
CA ALA A 344 -0.35 -44.86 13.89
C ALA A 344 -0.68 -44.11 12.59
N LEU A 345 -1.31 -44.78 11.61
CA LEU A 345 -1.77 -44.17 10.37
C LEU A 345 -2.83 -43.07 10.64
N GLY A 346 -3.79 -43.38 11.53
CA GLY A 346 -4.82 -42.44 11.93
C GLY A 346 -4.24 -41.16 12.57
N SER A 347 -3.24 -41.30 13.41
CA SER A 347 -2.53 -40.19 14.04
C SER A 347 -1.79 -39.31 13.01
N VAL A 348 -1.12 -39.92 12.03
CA VAL A 348 -0.43 -39.20 10.94
C VAL A 348 -1.44 -38.45 10.06
N MET A 349 -2.56 -39.10 9.68
CA MET A 349 -3.64 -38.49 8.90
C MET A 349 -4.27 -37.29 9.64
N TYR A 350 -4.52 -37.44 10.95
CA TYR A 350 -5.02 -36.38 11.80
C TYR A 350 -4.03 -35.21 11.88
N ALA A 351 -2.75 -35.49 12.12
CA ALA A 351 -1.72 -34.43 12.15
C ALA A 351 -1.61 -33.70 10.80
N SER A 352 -1.69 -34.44 9.69
CA SER A 352 -1.73 -33.90 8.33
C SER A 352 -2.93 -32.97 8.13
N LEU A 353 -4.12 -33.39 8.54
CA LEU A 353 -5.35 -32.57 8.48
C LEU A 353 -5.22 -31.27 9.29
N GLN A 354 -4.76 -31.38 10.54
CA GLN A 354 -4.61 -30.19 11.40
C GLN A 354 -3.55 -29.22 10.86
N THR A 355 -2.43 -29.75 10.38
CA THR A 355 -1.38 -28.93 9.73
C THR A 355 -1.93 -28.23 8.48
N ALA A 356 -2.65 -28.96 7.63
CA ALA A 356 -3.26 -28.41 6.42
C ALA A 356 -4.30 -27.31 6.76
N THR A 357 -5.13 -27.56 7.76
CA THR A 357 -6.15 -26.63 8.22
C THR A 357 -5.53 -25.35 8.82
N ALA A 358 -4.53 -25.49 9.70
CA ALA A 358 -3.82 -24.35 10.26
C ALA A 358 -3.13 -23.50 9.17
N LEU A 359 -2.41 -24.15 8.26
CA LEU A 359 -1.71 -23.47 7.17
C LEU A 359 -2.65 -22.69 6.25
N ILE A 360 -3.77 -23.30 5.81
CA ILE A 360 -4.71 -22.62 4.92
C ILE A 360 -5.40 -21.45 5.61
N LEU A 361 -5.80 -21.60 6.87
CA LEU A 361 -6.46 -20.54 7.65
C LEU A 361 -5.53 -19.34 7.88
N ILE A 362 -4.29 -19.58 8.31
CA ILE A 362 -3.30 -18.51 8.45
C ILE A 362 -3.04 -17.85 7.10
N LEU A 363 -2.92 -18.63 6.03
CA LEU A 363 -2.67 -18.13 4.69
C LEU A 363 -3.88 -17.35 4.13
N ALA A 364 -5.11 -17.67 4.54
CA ALA A 364 -6.33 -16.98 4.13
C ALA A 364 -6.26 -15.48 4.41
N ALA A 365 -5.65 -15.07 5.51
CA ALA A 365 -5.43 -13.67 5.84
C ALA A 365 -4.66 -12.91 4.74
N ASN A 366 -3.80 -13.58 3.98
CA ASN A 366 -3.03 -12.97 2.89
C ASN A 366 -3.91 -12.42 1.76
N THR A 367 -5.10 -12.98 1.55
CA THR A 367 -6.07 -12.48 0.56
C THR A 367 -6.46 -11.03 0.86
N SER A 368 -6.69 -10.72 2.13
CA SER A 368 -6.98 -9.36 2.59
C SER A 368 -5.77 -8.43 2.45
N PHE A 369 -4.56 -8.90 2.73
CA PHE A 369 -3.32 -8.13 2.52
C PHE A 369 -3.03 -7.83 1.04
N THR A 370 -3.63 -8.59 0.14
CA THR A 370 -3.61 -8.29 -1.30
C THR A 370 -4.75 -7.35 -1.69
N GLY A 371 -5.98 -7.61 -1.25
CA GLY A 371 -7.20 -6.88 -1.67
C GLY A 371 -7.34 -5.49 -1.05
N PHE A 372 -7.14 -5.38 0.27
CA PHE A 372 -7.32 -4.13 1.02
C PHE A 372 -6.45 -2.97 0.51
N PRO A 373 -5.13 -3.14 0.25
CA PRO A 373 -4.31 -2.04 -0.23
C PRO A 373 -4.72 -1.53 -1.62
N PHE A 374 -5.23 -2.41 -2.49
CA PHE A 374 -5.79 -2.00 -3.77
C PHE A 374 -7.10 -1.22 -3.60
N LEU A 375 -8.02 -1.72 -2.77
CA LEU A 375 -9.26 -1.01 -2.47
C LEU A 375 -8.98 0.40 -1.93
N VAL A 376 -8.10 0.48 -0.92
CA VAL A 376 -7.68 1.75 -0.30
C VAL A 376 -7.10 2.70 -1.34
N SER A 377 -6.31 2.20 -2.31
CA SER A 377 -5.77 3.05 -3.37
C SER A 377 -6.86 3.59 -4.29
N PHE A 378 -7.87 2.80 -4.68
CA PHE A 378 -9.00 3.29 -5.49
C PHE A 378 -9.86 4.32 -4.75
N VAL A 379 -10.17 4.07 -3.48
CA VAL A 379 -10.92 5.02 -2.65
C VAL A 379 -10.14 6.33 -2.45
N ALA A 380 -8.80 6.25 -2.36
CA ALA A 380 -7.92 7.41 -2.26
C ALA A 380 -7.75 8.13 -3.62
N GLU A 381 -7.73 7.41 -4.75
CA GLU A 381 -7.75 8.00 -6.10
C GLU A 381 -9.04 8.79 -6.35
N ASP A 382 -10.17 8.29 -5.83
CA ASP A 382 -11.45 9.00 -5.85
C ASP A 382 -11.54 10.14 -4.78
N SER A 383 -10.43 10.45 -4.09
CA SER A 383 -10.32 11.53 -3.08
C SER A 383 -11.14 11.33 -1.80
N PHE A 384 -11.50 10.08 -1.44
CA PHE A 384 -12.18 9.78 -0.17
C PHE A 384 -11.23 9.35 0.95
N LEU A 385 -9.99 9.00 0.63
CA LEU A 385 -8.94 8.67 1.60
C LEU A 385 -7.69 9.52 1.35
N PRO A 386 -6.78 9.63 2.34
CA PRO A 386 -5.55 10.41 2.18
C PRO A 386 -4.69 9.97 0.99
N ARG A 387 -4.25 10.93 0.16
CA ARG A 387 -3.41 10.72 -1.04
C ARG A 387 -2.16 9.85 -0.82
N PRO A 388 -1.45 9.84 0.35
CA PRO A 388 -0.32 8.92 0.57
C PRO A 388 -0.66 7.43 0.46
N LEU A 389 -1.93 7.06 0.48
CA LEU A 389 -2.39 5.68 0.30
C LEU A 389 -2.41 5.21 -1.17
N THR A 390 -2.34 6.14 -2.13
CA THR A 390 -2.19 5.83 -3.57
C THR A 390 -0.74 5.51 -3.94
N VAL A 391 0.22 5.87 -3.08
CA VAL A 391 1.65 5.77 -3.38
C VAL A 391 2.15 4.35 -3.12
N ARG A 392 2.73 3.75 -4.16
CA ARG A 392 3.43 2.46 -4.02
C ARG A 392 4.79 2.67 -3.36
N GLY A 393 5.09 1.85 -2.37
CA GLY A 393 6.35 1.88 -1.65
C GLY A 393 7.52 1.26 -2.41
N HIS A 394 8.63 1.09 -1.71
CA HIS A 394 9.92 0.62 -2.19
C HIS A 394 9.89 -0.70 -3.01
N ARG A 395 8.94 -1.59 -2.72
CA ARG A 395 8.75 -2.89 -3.38
C ARG A 395 7.53 -2.92 -4.30
N LEU A 396 7.07 -1.74 -4.74
CA LEU A 396 5.89 -1.55 -5.60
C LEU A 396 4.57 -2.06 -4.98
N VAL A 397 4.54 -2.21 -3.67
CA VAL A 397 3.33 -2.54 -2.90
C VAL A 397 2.80 -1.29 -2.20
N PHE A 398 1.50 -1.22 -1.94
CA PHE A 398 0.89 -0.14 -1.16
C PHE A 398 1.18 -0.31 0.34
N SER A 399 2.43 0.01 0.74
CA SER A 399 2.94 -0.27 2.08
C SER A 399 2.10 0.35 3.20
N ASN A 400 1.57 1.55 2.99
CA ASN A 400 0.73 2.23 3.98
C ASN A 400 -0.58 1.47 4.22
N GLY A 401 -1.21 0.95 3.16
CA GLY A 401 -2.41 0.12 3.28
C GLY A 401 -2.15 -1.18 4.03
N ILE A 402 -1.01 -1.84 3.77
CA ILE A 402 -0.62 -3.07 4.48
C ILE A 402 -0.45 -2.80 5.98
N ILE A 403 0.20 -1.70 6.35
CA ILE A 403 0.43 -1.33 7.76
C ILE A 403 -0.89 -1.01 8.45
N VAL A 404 -1.77 -0.23 7.82
CA VAL A 404 -3.09 0.12 8.37
C VAL A 404 -3.90 -1.14 8.64
N LEU A 405 -3.96 -2.06 7.67
CA LEU A 405 -4.67 -3.33 7.83
C LEU A 405 -4.10 -4.16 8.98
N ALA A 406 -2.78 -4.30 9.07
CA ALA A 406 -2.13 -5.07 10.13
C ALA A 406 -2.45 -4.49 11.53
N VAL A 407 -2.31 -3.17 11.69
CA VAL A 407 -2.59 -2.50 12.96
C VAL A 407 -4.06 -2.65 13.36
N ALA A 408 -4.99 -2.42 12.43
CA ALA A 408 -6.42 -2.56 12.68
C ALA A 408 -6.81 -4.00 13.07
N SER A 409 -6.26 -5.00 12.36
CA SER A 409 -6.53 -6.41 12.65
C SER A 409 -5.94 -6.86 13.98
N ILE A 410 -4.74 -6.39 14.33
CA ILE A 410 -4.12 -6.67 15.64
C ILE A 410 -4.96 -6.05 16.78
N ALA A 411 -5.41 -4.81 16.61
CA ALA A 411 -6.30 -4.16 17.58
C ALA A 411 -7.59 -4.97 17.79
N LEU A 412 -8.17 -5.48 16.69
CA LEU A 412 -9.37 -6.31 16.74
C LEU A 412 -9.12 -7.66 17.45
N LEU A 413 -7.97 -8.32 17.18
CA LEU A 413 -7.58 -9.56 17.88
C LEU A 413 -7.46 -9.35 19.40
N PHE A 414 -6.90 -8.23 19.84
CA PHE A 414 -6.85 -7.90 21.27
C PHE A 414 -8.24 -7.65 21.83
N ALA A 415 -9.09 -6.87 21.14
CA ALA A 415 -10.43 -6.55 21.59
C ALA A 415 -11.33 -7.79 21.73
N THR A 416 -11.22 -8.76 20.83
CA THR A 416 -12.02 -9.99 20.81
C THR A 416 -11.33 -11.18 21.49
N ARG A 417 -10.11 -10.99 22.02
CA ARG A 417 -9.27 -12.08 22.56
C ARG A 417 -9.06 -13.23 21.59
N ALA A 418 -8.98 -12.90 20.30
CA ALA A 418 -8.85 -13.85 19.18
C ALA A 418 -9.93 -14.94 19.16
N ARG A 419 -11.15 -14.68 19.65
CA ARG A 419 -12.27 -15.63 19.61
C ARG A 419 -13.01 -15.53 18.27
N VAL A 420 -13.00 -16.59 17.49
CA VAL A 420 -13.67 -16.67 16.17
C VAL A 420 -15.17 -16.36 16.29
N ALA A 421 -15.86 -16.95 17.27
CA ALA A 421 -17.28 -16.74 17.49
C ALA A 421 -17.68 -15.27 17.76
N SER A 422 -16.75 -14.45 18.29
CA SER A 422 -16.99 -13.01 18.50
C SER A 422 -16.74 -12.17 17.25
N LEU A 423 -15.98 -12.69 16.29
CA LEU A 423 -15.61 -12.00 15.06
C LEU A 423 -16.63 -12.22 13.92
N ILE A 424 -17.24 -13.41 13.85
CA ILE A 424 -18.16 -13.80 12.77
C ILE A 424 -19.39 -12.88 12.65
N PRO A 425 -20.06 -12.47 13.74
CA PRO A 425 -21.21 -11.54 13.65
C PRO A 425 -20.85 -10.19 13.03
N MET A 426 -19.63 -9.72 13.25
CA MET A 426 -19.13 -8.48 12.66
C MET A 426 -18.76 -8.64 11.19
N TYR A 427 -18.25 -9.81 10.80
CA TYR A 427 -17.69 -10.09 9.50
C TYR A 427 -18.76 -10.10 8.40
N ALA A 428 -19.85 -10.81 8.64
CA ALA A 428 -20.83 -11.11 7.62
C ALA A 428 -21.61 -9.88 7.11
N ILE A 429 -21.92 -8.90 7.98
CA ILE A 429 -22.58 -7.66 7.57
C ILE A 429 -21.77 -6.94 6.50
N GLY A 430 -20.45 -6.82 6.67
CA GLY A 430 -19.57 -6.18 5.69
C GLY A 430 -19.60 -6.90 4.34
N VAL A 431 -19.41 -8.22 4.37
CA VAL A 431 -19.35 -9.04 3.14
C VAL A 431 -20.67 -8.99 2.37
N PHE A 432 -21.79 -9.26 3.05
CA PHE A 432 -23.12 -9.29 2.38
C PHE A 432 -23.57 -7.89 1.93
N THR A 433 -23.15 -6.83 2.60
CA THR A 433 -23.35 -5.46 2.10
C THR A 433 -22.58 -5.25 0.79
N GLY A 434 -21.35 -5.73 0.69
CA GLY A 434 -20.57 -5.73 -0.55
C GLY A 434 -21.26 -6.50 -1.67
N PHE A 435 -21.80 -7.70 -1.39
CA PHE A 435 -22.57 -8.50 -2.35
C PHE A 435 -23.86 -7.81 -2.79
N THR A 436 -24.58 -7.21 -1.85
CA THR A 436 -25.79 -6.41 -2.13
C THR A 436 -25.49 -5.28 -3.10
N MET A 437 -24.42 -4.52 -2.83
CA MET A 437 -24.02 -3.40 -3.66
C MET A 437 -23.54 -3.84 -5.05
N ALA A 438 -22.82 -4.97 -5.15
CA ALA A 438 -22.43 -5.55 -6.43
C ALA A 438 -23.66 -6.01 -7.23
N GLY A 439 -24.60 -6.73 -6.62
CA GLY A 439 -25.83 -7.20 -7.25
C GLY A 439 -26.72 -6.04 -7.72
N ALA A 440 -26.93 -5.03 -6.87
CA ALA A 440 -27.71 -3.84 -7.20
C ALA A 440 -27.06 -3.03 -8.34
N GLY A 441 -25.75 -2.85 -8.28
CA GLY A 441 -24.99 -2.15 -9.33
C GLY A 441 -25.05 -2.88 -10.67
N MET A 442 -24.89 -4.21 -10.68
CA MET A 442 -25.03 -5.02 -11.89
C MET A 442 -26.44 -5.04 -12.44
N THR A 443 -27.45 -5.03 -11.57
CA THR A 443 -28.85 -4.92 -11.98
C THR A 443 -29.07 -3.61 -12.76
N LYS A 444 -28.57 -2.48 -12.23
CA LYS A 444 -28.64 -1.19 -12.90
C LYS A 444 -27.83 -1.17 -14.20
N HIS A 445 -26.61 -1.74 -14.17
CA HIS A 445 -25.75 -1.87 -15.34
C HIS A 445 -26.47 -2.55 -16.51
N HIS A 446 -27.01 -3.76 -16.29
CA HIS A 446 -27.72 -4.52 -17.34
C HIS A 446 -29.02 -3.86 -17.77
N PHE A 447 -29.73 -3.17 -16.87
CA PHE A 447 -30.93 -2.40 -17.22
C PHE A 447 -30.61 -1.21 -18.13
N THR A 448 -29.44 -0.58 -17.93
CA THR A 448 -29.01 0.58 -18.71
C THR A 448 -28.42 0.19 -20.07
N HIS A 449 -27.55 -0.83 -20.12
CA HIS A 449 -26.78 -1.19 -21.32
C HIS A 449 -27.50 -2.20 -22.24
N ARG A 450 -28.49 -2.95 -21.74
CA ARG A 450 -29.37 -3.87 -22.48
C ARG A 450 -28.68 -4.76 -23.51
N GLU A 451 -27.55 -5.39 -23.13
CA GLU A 451 -26.87 -6.41 -23.97
C GLU A 451 -27.77 -7.64 -24.17
N ASP A 452 -27.40 -8.53 -25.13
CA ASP A 452 -28.12 -9.78 -25.34
C ASP A 452 -28.31 -10.58 -24.07
N GLY A 453 -29.57 -10.97 -23.78
CA GLY A 453 -29.92 -11.68 -22.54
C GLY A 453 -30.06 -10.79 -21.30
N TRP A 454 -30.05 -9.46 -21.42
CA TRP A 454 -30.08 -8.50 -20.30
C TRP A 454 -31.19 -8.79 -19.27
N ARG A 455 -32.40 -9.22 -19.70
CA ARG A 455 -33.52 -9.52 -18.77
C ARG A 455 -33.15 -10.63 -17.79
N ARG A 456 -32.46 -11.69 -18.27
CA ARG A 456 -31.97 -12.78 -17.41
C ARG A 456 -30.89 -12.29 -16.46
N SER A 457 -29.96 -11.49 -16.97
CA SER A 457 -28.89 -10.92 -16.15
C SER A 457 -29.44 -9.96 -15.09
N VAL A 458 -30.41 -9.11 -15.41
CA VAL A 458 -31.14 -8.27 -14.44
C VAL A 458 -31.82 -9.12 -13.38
N ALA A 459 -32.52 -10.20 -13.77
CA ALA A 459 -33.19 -11.06 -12.82
C ALA A 459 -32.22 -11.74 -11.85
N VAL A 460 -31.12 -12.30 -12.36
CA VAL A 460 -30.08 -12.97 -11.52
C VAL A 460 -29.41 -11.98 -10.58
N SER A 461 -28.95 -10.84 -11.08
CA SER A 461 -28.30 -9.82 -10.27
C SER A 461 -29.27 -9.19 -9.26
N GLY A 462 -30.51 -8.98 -9.64
CA GLY A 462 -31.58 -8.49 -8.76
C GLY A 462 -31.89 -9.47 -7.64
N VAL A 463 -32.04 -10.76 -7.95
CA VAL A 463 -32.20 -11.82 -6.93
C VAL A 463 -31.00 -11.84 -5.99
N ALA A 464 -29.76 -11.74 -6.52
CA ALA A 464 -28.56 -11.67 -5.69
C ALA A 464 -28.61 -10.48 -4.71
N ALA A 465 -28.96 -9.30 -5.21
CA ALA A 465 -29.09 -8.09 -4.38
C ALA A 465 -30.14 -8.27 -3.27
N VAL A 466 -31.34 -8.77 -3.62
CA VAL A 466 -32.45 -8.96 -2.65
C VAL A 466 -32.08 -10.00 -1.60
N VAL A 467 -31.54 -11.15 -2.00
CA VAL A 467 -31.16 -12.23 -1.09
C VAL A 467 -30.05 -11.77 -0.15
N CYS A 468 -29.00 -11.13 -0.69
CA CYS A 468 -27.89 -10.64 0.15
C CYS A 468 -28.34 -9.52 1.08
N SER A 469 -29.24 -8.63 0.65
CA SER A 469 -29.84 -7.60 1.51
C SER A 469 -30.67 -8.22 2.64
N ALA A 470 -31.43 -9.26 2.36
CA ALA A 470 -32.17 -9.99 3.37
C ALA A 470 -31.24 -10.64 4.39
N VAL A 471 -30.11 -11.21 3.94
CA VAL A 471 -29.09 -11.78 4.84
C VAL A 471 -28.47 -10.70 5.72
N VAL A 472 -28.13 -9.50 5.18
CA VAL A 472 -27.65 -8.36 5.98
C VAL A 472 -28.66 -8.02 7.09
N LEU A 473 -29.95 -7.96 6.74
CA LEU A 473 -31.00 -7.64 7.72
C LEU A 473 -31.12 -8.74 8.78
N ILE A 474 -31.07 -10.02 8.39
CA ILE A 474 -31.07 -11.15 9.32
C ILE A 474 -29.91 -11.01 10.32
N PHE A 475 -28.68 -10.79 9.84
CA PHE A 475 -27.52 -10.56 10.71
C PHE A 475 -27.68 -9.35 11.63
N ALA A 476 -28.15 -8.23 11.08
CA ALA A 476 -28.34 -7.01 11.86
C ALA A 476 -29.34 -7.20 13.01
N ILE A 477 -30.36 -8.08 12.82
CA ILE A 477 -31.38 -8.37 13.84
C ILE A 477 -30.91 -9.47 14.78
N THR A 478 -30.41 -10.60 14.25
CA THR A 478 -30.16 -11.81 15.06
C THR A 478 -28.84 -11.77 15.81
N GLU A 479 -27.85 -11.04 15.32
CA GLU A 479 -26.51 -10.96 15.88
C GLU A 479 -26.19 -9.59 16.50
N PHE A 480 -27.19 -8.70 16.60
CA PHE A 480 -26.97 -7.35 17.14
C PHE A 480 -26.28 -7.38 18.51
N THR A 481 -26.83 -8.17 19.45
CA THR A 481 -26.26 -8.32 20.80
C THR A 481 -24.97 -9.13 20.86
N SER A 482 -24.68 -9.94 19.82
CA SER A 482 -23.49 -10.78 19.75
C SER A 482 -22.26 -10.04 19.20
N GLY A 483 -22.40 -8.75 18.82
CA GLY A 483 -21.29 -7.92 18.32
C GLY A 483 -21.54 -7.26 16.96
N ALA A 484 -22.60 -7.61 16.24
CA ALA A 484 -22.93 -7.00 14.93
C ALA A 484 -23.19 -5.49 15.05
N TRP A 485 -23.67 -4.99 16.22
CA TRP A 485 -23.87 -3.57 16.50
C TRP A 485 -22.61 -2.73 16.23
N VAL A 486 -21.41 -3.30 16.44
CA VAL A 486 -20.15 -2.60 16.20
C VAL A 486 -20.07 -2.16 14.74
N VAL A 487 -20.37 -3.07 13.81
CA VAL A 487 -20.33 -2.77 12.38
C VAL A 487 -21.45 -1.81 11.97
N VAL A 488 -22.64 -1.97 12.56
CA VAL A 488 -23.78 -1.06 12.34
C VAL A 488 -23.43 0.38 12.74
N VAL A 489 -22.58 0.58 13.75
CA VAL A 489 -22.11 1.91 14.18
C VAL A 489 -20.87 2.35 13.40
N VAL A 490 -19.88 1.48 13.24
CA VAL A 490 -18.58 1.83 12.62
C VAL A 490 -18.76 2.15 11.14
N MET A 491 -19.63 1.44 10.42
CA MET A 491 -19.83 1.66 8.98
C MET A 491 -20.32 3.08 8.65
N PRO A 492 -21.39 3.62 9.26
CA PRO A 492 -21.80 5.01 9.04
C PRO A 492 -20.73 6.04 9.47
N VAL A 493 -20.04 5.80 10.58
CA VAL A 493 -18.95 6.67 11.04
C VAL A 493 -17.81 6.70 10.01
N LEU A 494 -17.44 5.55 9.47
CA LEU A 494 -16.42 5.44 8.42
C LEU A 494 -16.88 6.16 7.15
N ILE A 495 -18.12 5.91 6.70
CA ILE A 495 -18.70 6.59 5.52
C ILE A 495 -18.68 8.11 5.73
N TYR A 496 -19.09 8.59 6.90
CA TYR A 496 -19.02 10.01 7.23
C TYR A 496 -17.60 10.57 7.14
N GLY A 497 -16.61 9.85 7.68
CA GLY A 497 -15.20 10.21 7.59
C GLY A 497 -14.71 10.28 6.14
N LEU A 498 -15.07 9.30 5.30
CA LEU A 498 -14.76 9.27 3.88
C LEU A 498 -15.39 10.48 3.15
N MET A 499 -16.66 10.75 3.39
CA MET A 499 -17.36 11.89 2.78
C MET A 499 -16.76 13.24 3.20
N LYS A 500 -16.40 13.38 4.48
CA LYS A 500 -15.76 14.59 5.00
C LYS A 500 -14.39 14.81 4.36
N THR A 501 -13.59 13.76 4.19
CA THR A 501 -12.30 13.83 3.51
C THR A 501 -12.47 14.26 2.05
N ASN A 502 -13.44 13.69 1.34
CA ASN A 502 -13.73 14.06 -0.04
C ASN A 502 -14.20 15.53 -0.17
N ALA A 503 -15.04 15.98 0.76
CA ALA A 503 -15.48 17.38 0.77
C ALA A 503 -14.29 18.35 0.92
N GLN A 504 -13.30 18.00 1.76
CA GLN A 504 -12.10 18.80 1.94
C GLN A 504 -11.23 18.82 0.66
N TYR A 505 -11.02 17.66 0.02
CA TYR A 505 -10.27 17.61 -1.24
C TYR A 505 -10.97 18.33 -2.39
N ARG A 506 -12.30 18.29 -2.46
CA ARG A 506 -13.05 19.06 -3.47
C ARG A 506 -12.87 20.57 -3.31
N VAL A 507 -12.82 21.06 -2.08
CA VAL A 507 -12.50 22.47 -1.81
C VAL A 507 -11.07 22.79 -2.24
N GLU A 508 -10.12 21.90 -1.91
CA GLU A 508 -8.73 22.04 -2.33
C GLU A 508 -8.59 22.05 -3.86
N ASP A 509 -9.22 21.09 -4.55
CA ASP A 509 -9.17 20.97 -6.01
C ASP A 509 -9.89 22.16 -6.71
N ALA A 510 -10.93 22.72 -6.11
CA ALA A 510 -11.60 23.92 -6.62
C ALA A 510 -10.70 25.16 -6.55
N VAL A 511 -9.85 25.25 -5.51
CA VAL A 511 -8.91 26.36 -5.33
C VAL A 511 -7.64 26.17 -6.16
N LEU A 512 -7.14 24.92 -6.27
CA LEU A 512 -5.87 24.60 -6.91
C LEU A 512 -6.03 24.02 -8.32
N GLY A 513 -7.25 24.00 -8.88
CA GLY A 513 -7.55 23.38 -10.17
C GLY A 513 -6.74 23.95 -11.34
N GLU A 514 -6.65 23.17 -12.42
CA GLU A 514 -5.82 23.50 -13.60
C GLU A 514 -6.13 24.87 -14.20
N GLY A 515 -7.39 25.33 -14.17
CA GLY A 515 -7.79 26.66 -14.67
C GLY A 515 -7.17 27.79 -13.85
N ALA A 516 -7.24 27.71 -12.52
CA ALA A 516 -6.63 28.69 -11.62
C ALA A 516 -5.08 28.67 -11.72
N ALA A 517 -4.51 27.48 -11.89
CA ALA A 517 -3.06 27.34 -12.06
C ALA A 517 -2.58 27.96 -13.38
N LEU A 518 -3.33 27.78 -14.48
CA LEU A 518 -3.01 28.36 -15.78
C LEU A 518 -3.10 29.90 -15.71
N GLU A 519 -4.18 30.43 -15.15
CA GLU A 519 -4.37 31.86 -14.95
C GLU A 519 -3.26 32.48 -14.09
N ALA A 520 -2.87 31.81 -13.01
CA ALA A 520 -1.78 32.25 -12.16
C ALA A 520 -0.41 32.21 -12.87
N CYS A 521 -0.17 31.23 -13.75
CA CYS A 521 1.06 31.16 -14.57
C CYS A 521 1.13 32.22 -15.66
N GLU A 522 0.00 32.69 -16.16
CA GLU A 522 -0.11 33.74 -17.19
C GLU A 522 -0.18 35.15 -16.57
N ALA A 523 -0.38 35.25 -15.26
CA ALA A 523 -0.42 36.53 -14.56
C ALA A 523 0.89 37.32 -14.76
N PRO A 524 0.82 38.64 -14.99
CA PRO A 524 2.00 39.45 -15.19
C PRO A 524 2.89 39.47 -13.94
N VAL A 525 4.19 39.37 -14.14
CA VAL A 525 5.18 39.45 -13.05
C VAL A 525 5.12 40.85 -12.46
N LEU A 526 5.11 40.97 -11.14
CA LEU A 526 5.09 42.24 -10.46
C LEU A 526 6.39 43.02 -10.76
N ARG A 527 6.25 44.37 -10.82
CA ARG A 527 7.30 45.27 -11.31
C ARG A 527 8.51 45.36 -10.37
N ARG A 528 8.28 45.15 -9.07
CA ARG A 528 9.32 45.29 -8.03
C ARG A 528 9.49 43.96 -7.28
N HIS A 529 10.74 43.68 -6.98
CA HIS A 529 11.08 42.50 -6.15
C HIS A 529 11.87 42.99 -4.90
N LYS A 530 11.29 42.76 -3.73
CA LYS A 530 11.87 43.11 -2.44
C LYS A 530 12.26 41.85 -1.69
N VAL A 531 13.52 41.77 -1.24
CA VAL A 531 14.02 40.61 -0.47
C VAL A 531 14.34 41.04 0.95
N ILE A 532 13.75 40.35 1.92
CA ILE A 532 13.92 40.57 3.36
C ILE A 532 14.65 39.36 3.95
N VAL A 533 15.81 39.55 4.56
CA VAL A 533 16.54 38.47 5.23
C VAL A 533 16.28 38.55 6.74
N LEU A 534 15.62 37.53 7.31
CA LEU A 534 15.43 37.46 8.76
C LEU A 534 16.73 37.03 9.45
N VAL A 535 17.19 37.82 10.41
CA VAL A 535 18.46 37.58 11.11
C VAL A 535 18.20 37.35 12.59
N ASP A 536 18.41 36.13 13.07
CA ASP A 536 18.39 35.80 14.50
C ASP A 536 19.76 36.04 15.15
N ARG A 537 20.82 35.63 14.47
CA ARG A 537 22.21 35.82 14.86
C ARG A 537 23.11 35.80 13.63
N ILE A 538 24.29 36.40 13.75
CA ILE A 538 25.24 36.46 12.64
C ILE A 538 26.12 35.22 12.69
N ASP A 539 25.90 34.30 11.75
CA ASP A 539 26.67 33.09 11.56
C ASP A 539 26.69 32.70 10.08
N LEU A 540 27.30 31.57 9.76
CA LEU A 540 27.41 31.06 8.38
C LEU A 540 26.03 30.79 7.71
N ALA A 541 24.99 30.46 8.48
CA ALA A 541 23.65 30.31 7.93
C ALA A 541 23.08 31.64 7.45
N THR A 542 23.24 32.69 8.26
CA THR A 542 22.84 34.07 7.89
C THR A 542 23.68 34.59 6.72
N ALA A 543 24.99 34.36 6.74
CA ALA A 543 25.86 34.74 5.62
C ALA A 543 25.47 34.06 4.31
N ARG A 544 25.11 32.78 4.35
CA ARG A 544 24.60 32.03 3.19
C ARG A 544 23.26 32.58 2.68
N ALA A 545 22.34 32.96 3.58
CA ALA A 545 21.08 33.56 3.20
C ALA A 545 21.27 34.94 2.55
N ILE A 546 22.17 35.77 3.07
CA ILE A 546 22.54 37.06 2.45
C ILE A 546 23.15 36.85 1.06
N GLN A 547 24.04 35.86 0.92
CA GLN A 547 24.64 35.53 -0.36
C GLN A 547 23.58 35.07 -1.38
N TYR A 548 22.63 34.26 -0.94
CA TYR A 548 21.50 33.84 -1.76
C TYR A 548 20.57 35.00 -2.10
N ALA A 549 20.27 35.89 -1.14
CA ALA A 549 19.49 37.10 -1.37
C ALA A 549 20.07 37.96 -2.49
N ARG A 550 21.40 38.16 -2.49
CA ARG A 550 22.09 38.91 -3.56
C ARG A 550 22.01 38.25 -4.93
N SER A 551 21.94 36.92 -4.98
CA SER A 551 21.83 36.20 -6.25
C SER A 551 20.43 36.28 -6.87
N LEU A 552 19.41 36.68 -6.12
CA LEU A 552 18.04 36.94 -6.61
C LEU A 552 17.93 38.30 -7.31
N THR A 553 18.97 39.13 -7.29
CA THR A 553 19.01 40.47 -7.91
C THR A 553 17.73 41.31 -7.65
N PRO A 554 17.34 41.48 -6.36
CA PRO A 554 16.14 42.24 -6.04
C PRO A 554 16.34 43.75 -6.25
N ASP A 555 15.24 44.47 -6.44
CA ASP A 555 15.27 45.93 -6.48
C ASP A 555 15.61 46.52 -5.10
N GLU A 556 15.14 45.84 -4.04
CA GLU A 556 15.41 46.26 -2.66
C GLU A 556 15.78 45.07 -1.80
N LEU A 557 16.92 45.17 -1.08
CA LEU A 557 17.43 44.15 -0.19
C LEU A 557 17.78 44.72 1.17
N TYR A 558 17.18 44.19 2.23
CA TYR A 558 17.52 44.53 3.59
C TYR A 558 17.37 43.36 4.54
N ALA A 559 18.05 43.45 5.68
CA ALA A 559 17.96 42.46 6.73
C ALA A 559 17.08 42.96 7.88
N VAL A 560 16.39 42.05 8.57
CA VAL A 560 15.57 42.37 9.71
C VAL A 560 15.90 41.49 10.90
N HIS A 561 16.12 42.11 12.05
CA HIS A 561 16.25 41.47 13.33
C HIS A 561 15.05 41.79 14.21
N PHE A 562 14.33 40.74 14.67
CA PHE A 562 13.25 40.88 15.62
C PHE A 562 13.83 40.97 17.04
N ASN A 563 13.74 42.14 17.65
CA ASN A 563 14.18 42.39 19.01
C ASN A 563 13.17 41.79 20.02
N VAL A 564 13.57 40.67 20.62
CA VAL A 564 12.87 40.01 21.74
C VAL A 564 13.68 40.18 23.05
N ASP A 565 14.94 40.55 22.92
CA ASP A 565 15.92 40.70 24.01
C ASP A 565 16.97 41.74 23.61
N ASP A 566 16.96 42.85 24.30
CA ASP A 566 17.84 44.01 23.98
C ASP A 566 19.32 43.67 24.00
N THR A 567 19.78 42.77 24.88
CA THR A 567 21.18 42.34 24.94
C THR A 567 21.61 41.61 23.68
N ARG A 568 20.74 40.81 23.14
CA ARG A 568 20.97 40.08 21.87
C ARG A 568 20.93 41.04 20.68
N ALA A 569 19.97 41.93 20.63
CA ALA A 569 19.83 42.91 19.55
C ALA A 569 21.09 43.78 19.44
N GLN A 570 21.60 44.30 20.58
CA GLN A 570 22.86 45.06 20.62
C GLN A 570 24.06 44.24 20.19
N ALA A 571 24.13 42.96 20.53
CA ALA A 571 25.19 42.06 20.09
C ALA A 571 25.15 41.82 18.57
N VAL A 572 23.96 41.65 17.98
CA VAL A 572 23.75 41.52 16.53
C VAL A 572 24.20 42.82 15.83
N MET A 573 23.75 43.98 16.30
CA MET A 573 24.09 45.29 15.71
C MET A 573 25.60 45.57 15.76
N ARG A 574 26.30 45.27 16.88
CA ARG A 574 27.74 45.37 16.99
C ARG A 574 28.46 44.49 15.97
N ARG A 575 28.15 43.19 15.95
CA ARG A 575 28.74 42.24 15.00
C ARG A 575 28.46 42.58 13.53
N TRP A 576 27.28 43.12 13.23
CA TRP A 576 26.93 43.59 11.87
C TRP A 576 27.90 44.65 11.37
N ARG A 577 28.23 45.62 12.23
CA ARG A 577 29.20 46.68 11.94
C ARG A 577 30.61 46.13 11.84
N ASP A 578 31.03 45.30 12.80
CA ASP A 578 32.40 44.75 12.89
C ASP A 578 32.76 43.88 11.68
N LEU A 579 31.77 43.21 11.06
CA LEU A 579 31.97 42.38 9.87
C LEU A 579 31.85 43.15 8.55
N GLY A 580 31.72 44.46 8.59
CA GLY A 580 31.63 45.30 7.39
C GLY A 580 30.35 45.12 6.58
N LEU A 581 29.28 44.58 7.18
CA LEU A 581 27.99 44.37 6.52
C LEU A 581 27.16 45.64 6.39
N SER A 582 27.70 46.81 6.65
CA SER A 582 27.05 48.10 6.65
C SER A 582 26.45 48.51 5.28
N SER A 583 26.90 47.87 4.20
CA SER A 583 26.34 48.05 2.86
C SER A 583 24.95 47.40 2.67
N LEU A 584 24.54 46.58 3.60
CA LEU A 584 23.21 45.98 3.65
C LEU A 584 22.48 46.56 4.87
N PRO A 585 21.35 47.24 4.68
CA PRO A 585 20.56 47.77 5.80
C PRO A 585 20.10 46.68 6.74
N LEU A 586 20.21 46.90 8.05
CA LEU A 586 19.68 46.01 9.08
C LEU A 586 18.64 46.78 9.91
N ASP A 587 17.40 46.41 9.77
CA ASP A 587 16.32 46.94 10.56
C ASP A 587 16.12 46.12 11.83
N VAL A 588 15.98 46.80 12.96
CA VAL A 588 15.71 46.15 14.25
C VAL A 588 14.30 46.47 14.65
N VAL A 589 13.41 45.51 14.60
CA VAL A 589 11.99 45.66 14.89
C VAL A 589 11.68 45.13 16.27
N GLU A 590 11.12 45.96 17.12
CA GLU A 590 10.71 45.57 18.47
C GLU A 590 9.48 44.67 18.47
N VAL A 591 9.53 43.54 19.18
CA VAL A 591 8.44 42.55 19.26
C VAL A 591 8.10 42.32 20.74
N ALA A 592 7.40 43.26 21.31
CA ALA A 592 7.06 43.32 22.74
C ALA A 592 6.22 42.10 23.19
N ASP A 593 5.34 41.54 22.31
CA ASP A 593 4.50 40.39 22.56
C ASP A 593 5.20 39.04 22.27
N ARG A 594 6.45 39.06 21.82
CA ARG A 594 7.29 37.88 21.45
C ARG A 594 6.68 37.00 20.38
N ARG A 595 5.69 37.46 19.61
CA ARG A 595 5.01 36.74 18.54
C ARG A 595 5.69 36.98 17.19
N LEU A 596 6.80 36.29 16.95
CA LEU A 596 7.62 36.44 15.72
C LEU A 596 6.81 36.26 14.43
N GLY A 597 5.88 35.33 14.41
CA GLY A 597 5.03 35.10 13.25
C GLY A 597 4.17 36.33 12.92
N ARG A 598 3.58 36.99 13.93
CA ARG A 598 2.80 38.22 13.75
C ARG A 598 3.68 39.36 13.24
N ALA A 599 4.81 39.60 13.85
CA ALA A 599 5.73 40.64 13.45
C ALA A 599 6.23 40.45 11.99
N ALA A 600 6.55 39.21 11.61
CA ALA A 600 6.94 38.88 10.24
C ALA A 600 5.80 39.10 9.24
N THR A 601 4.54 38.76 9.63
CA THR A 601 3.35 39.00 8.81
C THR A 601 3.10 40.50 8.62
N GLU A 602 3.16 41.27 9.67
CA GLU A 602 2.99 42.73 9.63
C GLU A 602 4.06 43.40 8.75
N LEU A 603 5.30 43.02 8.91
CA LEU A 603 6.43 43.51 8.10
C LEU A 603 6.24 43.20 6.61
N ALA A 604 5.92 41.94 6.29
CA ALA A 604 5.75 41.47 4.92
C ALA A 604 4.52 42.12 4.26
N ALA A 605 3.42 42.25 5.00
CA ALA A 605 2.21 42.91 4.52
C ALA A 605 2.45 44.41 4.22
N GLN A 606 3.22 45.11 5.06
CA GLN A 606 3.65 46.47 4.80
C GLN A 606 4.53 46.56 3.56
N ALA A 607 5.45 45.61 3.37
CA ALA A 607 6.35 45.61 2.23
C ALA A 607 5.62 45.31 0.90
N ALA A 608 4.50 44.59 0.94
CA ALA A 608 3.65 44.28 -0.22
C ALA A 608 2.43 45.20 -0.36
N ALA A 609 2.28 46.23 0.49
CA ALA A 609 1.07 47.05 0.57
C ALA A 609 0.75 47.88 -0.70
N ASP A 610 1.73 48.07 -1.58
CA ASP A 610 1.56 48.76 -2.86
C ASP A 610 0.86 47.92 -3.95
N GLY A 611 0.70 46.62 -3.71
CA GLY A 611 0.14 45.68 -4.66
C GLY A 611 0.94 45.49 -5.96
N GLN A 612 2.16 46.08 -6.04
CA GLN A 612 3.06 45.98 -7.21
C GLN A 612 4.42 45.40 -6.87
N THR A 613 4.63 45.01 -5.61
CA THR A 613 5.89 44.47 -5.10
C THR A 613 5.75 43.00 -4.69
N GLU A 614 6.55 42.15 -5.30
CA GLU A 614 6.74 40.77 -4.84
C GLU A 614 7.74 40.75 -3.68
N VAL A 615 7.34 40.23 -2.55
CA VAL A 615 8.18 40.17 -1.35
C VAL A 615 8.67 38.79 -1.10
N THR A 616 10.00 38.59 -1.02
CA THR A 616 10.59 37.31 -0.63
C THR A 616 11.23 37.43 0.74
N VAL A 617 10.71 36.71 1.71
CA VAL A 617 11.28 36.63 3.07
C VAL A 617 12.19 35.41 3.18
N LEU A 618 13.49 35.64 3.35
CA LEU A 618 14.47 34.56 3.52
C LEU A 618 14.68 34.27 5.01
N ILE A 619 14.51 33.00 5.35
CA ILE A 619 14.61 32.49 6.72
C ILE A 619 15.82 31.55 6.80
N PRO A 620 16.96 31.97 7.35
CA PRO A 620 18.10 31.09 7.55
C PRO A 620 17.76 29.97 8.54
N THR A 621 17.96 28.73 8.14
CA THR A 621 17.73 27.57 8.98
C THR A 621 19.00 26.73 9.13
N ARG A 622 19.14 26.08 10.27
CA ARG A 622 20.27 25.21 10.57
C ARG A 622 19.78 23.77 10.59
N SER A 623 20.34 22.94 9.72
CA SER A 623 20.02 21.52 9.68
C SER A 623 21.07 20.71 10.45
N TYR A 624 20.59 19.82 11.31
CA TYR A 624 21.40 18.96 12.15
C TYR A 624 21.11 17.48 11.88
N ARG A 625 22.05 16.60 12.16
CA ARG A 625 21.87 15.15 12.00
C ARG A 625 20.83 14.61 13.00
N ARG A 626 19.99 13.77 12.56
CA ARG A 626 18.62 13.40 12.89
C ARG A 626 18.21 13.00 14.32
N SER A 627 19.06 12.64 15.27
CA SER A 627 18.54 11.97 16.47
C SER A 627 18.02 12.88 17.59
N LEU A 628 18.47 14.13 17.66
CA LEU A 628 18.07 15.08 18.71
C LEU A 628 17.61 16.46 18.20
N ALA A 629 17.61 16.67 16.88
CA ALA A 629 17.27 17.97 16.28
C ALA A 629 15.85 18.43 16.62
N PHE A 630 14.93 17.50 16.70
CA PHE A 630 13.51 17.75 17.08
C PHE A 630 13.36 18.25 18.53
N LEU A 631 14.22 17.76 19.46
CA LEU A 631 14.18 18.14 20.86
C LEU A 631 14.93 19.47 21.14
N LEU A 632 15.95 19.76 20.34
CA LEU A 632 16.87 20.89 20.58
C LEU A 632 16.49 22.16 19.81
N HIS A 633 15.66 22.09 18.77
CA HIS A 633 15.34 23.22 17.90
C HIS A 633 13.85 23.36 17.71
N GLY A 634 13.33 24.55 18.05
CA GLY A 634 11.92 24.88 17.91
C GLY A 634 11.44 24.95 16.45
N LYS A 635 10.18 24.69 16.19
CA LYS A 635 9.48 24.79 14.88
C LYS A 635 9.19 26.25 14.46
N ASN A 636 10.02 27.21 14.85
CA ASN A 636 9.74 28.62 14.58
C ASN A 636 9.80 28.96 13.09
N ALA A 637 10.71 28.34 12.35
CA ALA A 637 10.81 28.56 10.90
C ALA A 637 9.56 28.07 10.15
N ASP A 638 9.04 26.88 10.49
CA ASP A 638 7.82 26.34 9.87
C ASP A 638 6.60 27.23 10.17
N ARG A 639 6.51 27.75 11.41
CA ARG A 639 5.44 28.68 11.80
C ARG A 639 5.52 30.03 11.08
N LEU A 640 6.74 30.51 10.81
CA LEU A 640 6.94 31.72 10.02
C LEU A 640 6.51 31.52 8.57
N VAL A 641 6.88 30.39 7.96
CA VAL A 641 6.45 30.05 6.58
C VAL A 641 4.92 29.96 6.50
N GLU A 642 4.27 29.31 7.46
CA GLU A 642 2.82 29.19 7.50
C GLU A 642 2.14 30.55 7.66
N ALA A 643 2.69 31.42 8.50
CA ALA A 643 2.14 32.74 8.74
C ALA A 643 2.29 33.67 7.51
N LEU A 644 3.47 33.66 6.88
CA LEU A 644 3.78 34.47 5.70
C LEU A 644 3.04 34.00 4.44
N GLY A 645 2.86 32.68 4.27
CA GLY A 645 2.14 32.12 3.12
C GLY A 645 0.66 32.48 3.03
N ARG A 646 0.12 33.20 4.01
CA ARG A 646 -1.26 33.71 4.01
C ARG A 646 -1.39 35.08 3.35
N ILE A 647 -0.26 35.71 3.01
CA ILE A 647 -0.25 37.09 2.46
C ILE A 647 -0.05 37.00 0.94
N PRO A 648 -0.92 37.58 0.12
CA PRO A 648 -0.72 37.65 -1.32
C PRO A 648 0.61 38.34 -1.66
N HIS A 649 1.29 37.87 -2.69
CA HIS A 649 2.58 38.43 -3.17
C HIS A 649 3.72 38.36 -2.16
N VAL A 650 3.62 37.48 -1.15
CA VAL A 650 4.68 37.23 -0.18
C VAL A 650 5.12 35.77 -0.26
N ASN A 651 6.38 35.56 -0.56
CA ASN A 651 7.03 34.24 -0.60
C ASN A 651 7.97 34.07 0.58
N ALA A 652 7.83 32.95 1.33
CA ALA A 652 8.74 32.59 2.40
C ALA A 652 9.69 31.49 1.93
N THR A 653 10.98 31.76 1.92
CA THR A 653 12.03 30.83 1.48
C THR A 653 12.93 30.43 2.64
N LEU A 654 12.96 29.13 2.94
CA LEU A 654 13.90 28.56 3.89
C LEU A 654 15.29 28.40 3.23
N VAL A 655 16.32 28.97 3.83
CA VAL A 655 17.70 28.82 3.36
C VAL A 655 18.44 27.89 4.33
N PRO A 656 18.51 26.57 4.02
CA PRO A 656 19.12 25.60 4.91
C PRO A 656 20.64 25.66 4.89
N PHE A 657 21.25 25.58 6.07
CA PHE A 657 22.66 25.46 6.27
C PHE A 657 22.99 24.18 7.06
N ASN A 658 23.80 23.29 6.47
CA ASN A 658 24.13 22.01 7.07
C ASN A 658 25.27 22.12 8.08
N VAL A 659 24.94 22.20 9.35
CA VAL A 659 25.90 22.31 10.45
C VAL A 659 26.68 21.00 10.68
N SER A 660 26.03 19.84 10.45
CA SER A 660 26.63 18.52 10.74
C SER A 660 27.84 18.22 9.85
N GLU A 661 27.75 18.62 8.58
CA GLU A 661 28.81 18.34 7.60
C GLU A 661 30.11 19.10 7.90
N LEU A 662 30.00 20.37 8.33
CA LEU A 662 31.12 21.19 8.75
C LEU A 662 31.70 20.73 10.09
N ALA A 663 30.90 20.29 11.03
CA ALA A 663 31.35 19.76 12.30
C ALA A 663 32.10 18.41 12.12
N GLU A 664 31.67 17.57 11.20
CA GLU A 664 32.35 16.32 10.83
C GLU A 664 33.67 16.63 10.10
N SER A 665 33.70 17.57 9.18
CA SER A 665 34.90 18.01 8.48
C SER A 665 35.93 18.59 9.45
N ARG A 666 35.55 19.42 10.41
CA ARG A 666 36.45 19.94 11.46
C ARG A 666 36.93 18.85 12.41
N ARG A 667 36.07 17.89 12.81
CA ARG A 667 36.49 16.74 13.63
C ARG A 667 37.43 15.82 12.87
N ALA A 668 37.24 15.64 11.58
CA ALA A 668 38.13 14.84 10.73
C ALA A 668 39.53 15.49 10.62
N ILE A 669 39.62 16.84 10.54
CA ILE A 669 40.88 17.59 10.55
C ILE A 669 41.55 17.46 11.93
N THR A 670 40.80 17.67 13.01
CA THR A 670 41.33 17.56 14.39
C THR A 670 41.71 16.13 14.77
N SER A 671 41.02 15.11 14.24
CA SER A 671 41.35 13.70 14.48
C SER A 671 42.48 13.19 13.59
N LYS A 672 42.80 13.86 12.47
CA LYS A 672 43.88 13.51 11.58
C LYS A 672 45.24 13.99 12.15
N ASP A 673 45.22 15.10 12.90
CA ASP A 673 46.37 15.58 13.64
C ASP A 673 46.71 14.72 14.88
N LEU A 674 45.75 13.85 15.32
CA LEU A 674 45.92 12.94 16.45
C LEU A 674 46.18 11.48 16.06
N ARG A 675 46.15 11.14 14.76
CA ARG A 675 46.37 9.77 14.25
C ARG A 675 47.32 9.73 13.07
N LEU A 676 48.54 10.13 13.34
CA LEU A 676 49.67 9.83 12.47
C LEU A 676 50.38 8.53 12.85
N ASP A 677 49.68 7.60 13.54
CA ASP A 677 50.18 6.25 13.74
C ASP A 677 49.03 5.27 13.87
N ALA A 678 48.72 4.58 12.80
CA ALA A 678 48.27 3.20 12.71
C ALA A 678 47.68 2.90 11.33
N GLY A 679 48.36 2.07 10.65
CA GLY A 679 48.15 1.75 9.25
C GLY A 679 47.02 0.74 8.96
N MET A 680 46.82 0.71 7.69
CA MET A 680 46.41 -0.40 6.80
C MET A 680 45.02 -1.07 6.91
N SER A 681 44.38 -0.99 5.78
CA SER A 681 43.68 -2.06 5.03
C SER A 681 42.32 -2.56 5.52
N GLN A 682 41.35 -2.40 4.69
CA GLN A 682 40.64 -3.51 4.08
C GLN A 682 39.68 -3.08 2.95
N ALA A 683 39.61 -3.94 1.94
CA ALA A 683 38.98 -3.80 0.66
C ALA A 683 37.44 -3.74 0.70
N THR A 684 36.91 -2.97 -0.24
CA THR A 684 35.47 -2.78 -0.42
C THR A 684 34.99 -3.66 -1.57
N GLU A 685 34.04 -4.50 -1.29
CA GLU A 685 33.28 -5.23 -2.33
C GLU A 685 32.40 -4.25 -3.13
N ALA A 686 32.63 -4.23 -4.43
CA ALA A 686 31.85 -3.47 -5.40
C ALA A 686 30.50 -4.17 -5.67
N THR A 687 29.42 -3.46 -5.51
CA THR A 687 28.08 -3.89 -5.97
C THR A 687 28.07 -3.88 -7.49
N THR A 688 27.95 -5.03 -8.09
CA THR A 688 27.86 -5.28 -9.54
C THR A 688 26.66 -4.58 -10.13
N LEU A 689 26.89 -3.49 -10.88
CA LEU A 689 26.00 -2.99 -11.91
C LEU A 689 25.94 -4.03 -13.03
N ARG A 690 24.74 -4.28 -13.60
CA ARG A 690 24.60 -5.15 -14.78
C ARG A 690 25.57 -4.70 -15.86
N PRO A 691 26.12 -5.65 -16.69
CA PRO A 691 27.04 -5.33 -17.76
C PRO A 691 26.46 -4.28 -18.69
N ALA A 692 27.35 -3.42 -19.22
CA ALA A 692 27.04 -2.42 -20.23
C ALA A 692 26.26 -3.08 -21.37
N LEU A 693 25.25 -2.37 -21.90
CA LEU A 693 24.53 -2.79 -23.10
C LEU A 693 25.55 -2.87 -24.23
N GLU A 694 25.97 -4.05 -24.63
CA GLU A 694 26.85 -4.25 -25.77
C GLU A 694 26.02 -4.12 -27.06
N VAL A 695 25.93 -2.89 -27.56
CA VAL A 695 25.37 -2.62 -28.91
C VAL A 695 26.54 -2.46 -29.87
N PRO A 696 26.60 -3.22 -30.97
CA PRO A 696 27.69 -3.11 -31.91
C PRO A 696 27.84 -1.68 -32.43
N GLY A 697 29.05 -1.13 -32.30
CA GLY A 697 29.39 0.21 -32.75
C GLY A 697 28.99 1.36 -31.82
N ALA A 698 28.41 1.09 -30.65
CA ALA A 698 28.13 2.12 -29.64
C ALA A 698 29.36 2.38 -28.77
N LEU A 699 29.65 3.67 -28.53
CA LEU A 699 30.72 4.11 -27.64
C LEU A 699 30.20 4.26 -26.20
N PRO A 700 31.04 3.95 -25.20
CA PRO A 700 30.73 4.30 -23.81
C PRO A 700 30.56 5.82 -23.64
N ILE A 701 29.60 6.26 -22.86
CA ILE A 701 29.33 7.70 -22.62
C ILE A 701 30.55 8.41 -22.04
N THR A 702 31.34 7.73 -21.26
CA THR A 702 32.59 8.30 -20.69
C THR A 702 33.69 8.55 -21.73
N SER A 703 33.59 7.94 -22.90
CA SER A 703 34.60 8.05 -23.96
C SER A 703 34.25 9.06 -25.07
N VAL A 704 33.03 9.63 -25.06
CA VAL A 704 32.60 10.59 -26.07
C VAL A 704 33.39 11.90 -26.02
N ARG A 705 33.70 12.47 -27.16
CA ARG A 705 34.45 13.73 -27.24
C ARG A 705 33.61 14.84 -27.87
N HIS A 706 33.79 16.04 -27.41
CA HIS A 706 33.12 17.22 -27.91
C HIS A 706 33.41 17.44 -29.41
N ARG A 707 32.35 17.80 -30.17
CA ARG A 707 32.37 18.05 -31.62
C ARG A 707 32.70 16.82 -32.50
N GLN A 708 32.58 15.62 -31.96
CA GLN A 708 32.70 14.39 -32.72
C GLN A 708 31.34 13.71 -32.86
N PRO A 709 31.06 13.08 -34.05
CA PRO A 709 29.90 12.23 -34.15
C PRO A 709 30.08 10.98 -33.27
N ALA A 710 29.08 10.59 -32.58
CA ALA A 710 29.10 9.42 -31.73
C ALA A 710 27.75 8.68 -31.76
N ARG A 711 27.83 7.36 -31.72
CA ARG A 711 26.69 6.47 -31.50
C ARG A 711 26.78 5.92 -30.08
N VAL A 712 25.77 6.17 -29.30
CA VAL A 712 25.78 5.87 -27.85
C VAL A 712 24.53 5.07 -27.50
N ALA A 713 24.68 3.99 -26.77
CA ALA A 713 23.58 3.20 -26.20
C ALA A 713 23.46 3.46 -24.70
N GLY A 714 22.24 3.61 -24.24
CA GLY A 714 22.00 3.82 -22.82
C GLY A 714 20.53 3.71 -22.44
N ARG A 715 20.29 3.80 -21.15
CA ARG A 715 18.96 3.78 -20.57
C ARG A 715 18.54 5.19 -20.16
N VAL A 716 17.31 5.56 -20.47
CA VAL A 716 16.73 6.86 -20.07
C VAL A 716 16.57 6.90 -18.57
N LYS A 717 17.34 7.74 -17.90
CA LYS A 717 17.32 7.96 -16.46
C LYS A 717 16.27 8.97 -16.04
N ALA A 718 16.13 10.05 -16.83
CA ALA A 718 15.17 11.11 -16.60
C ALA A 718 14.66 11.70 -17.91
N VAL A 719 13.41 12.15 -17.89
CA VAL A 719 12.79 12.89 -19.01
C VAL A 719 12.27 14.22 -18.46
N ARG A 720 12.55 15.32 -19.16
CA ARG A 720 12.16 16.67 -18.79
C ARG A 720 11.57 17.40 -20.00
N ILE A 721 10.44 18.03 -19.82
CA ILE A 721 9.81 18.90 -20.83
C ILE A 721 10.00 20.34 -20.35
N GLN A 722 10.60 21.17 -21.20
CA GLN A 722 10.77 22.58 -20.89
C GLN A 722 10.79 23.43 -22.17
N PRO A 723 10.34 24.70 -22.14
CA PRO A 723 10.56 25.60 -23.24
C PRO A 723 12.03 26.02 -23.31
N TRP A 724 12.62 25.97 -24.51
CA TRP A 724 13.93 26.55 -24.77
C TRP A 724 13.76 27.64 -25.81
N SER A 725 14.07 28.87 -25.44
CA SER A 725 13.89 30.05 -26.33
C SER A 725 12.50 30.11 -26.96
N GLY A 726 11.45 29.78 -26.19
CA GLY A 726 10.06 29.76 -26.68
C GLY A 726 9.66 28.52 -27.47
N VAL A 727 10.55 27.56 -27.69
CA VAL A 727 10.27 26.31 -28.43
C VAL A 727 10.12 25.15 -27.44
N PRO A 728 9.03 24.35 -27.54
CA PRO A 728 8.89 23.16 -26.71
C PRO A 728 10.08 22.23 -26.89
N THR A 729 10.65 21.72 -25.82
CA THR A 729 11.85 20.88 -25.87
C THR A 729 11.71 19.72 -24.91
N LEU A 730 11.90 18.50 -25.43
CA LEU A 730 12.04 17.30 -24.61
C LEU A 730 13.51 17.03 -24.38
N GLU A 731 13.94 16.97 -23.13
CA GLU A 731 15.27 16.58 -22.71
C GLU A 731 15.21 15.22 -22.00
N CYS A 732 16.03 14.28 -22.38
CA CYS A 732 16.20 13.04 -21.63
C CYS A 732 17.67 12.79 -21.29
N THR A 733 17.93 12.31 -20.10
CA THR A 733 19.27 11.93 -19.63
C THR A 733 19.45 10.44 -19.85
N LEU A 734 20.41 10.07 -20.67
CA LEU A 734 20.85 8.69 -20.87
C LEU A 734 22.00 8.36 -19.92
N ALA A 735 21.98 7.16 -19.38
CA ALA A 735 23.07 6.61 -18.60
C ALA A 735 23.41 5.20 -19.11
N ASP A 736 24.68 4.89 -19.19
CA ASP A 736 25.19 3.57 -19.55
C ASP A 736 25.91 2.89 -18.36
N GLY A 737 26.41 1.70 -18.59
CA GLY A 737 27.15 0.95 -17.57
C GLY A 737 28.55 1.52 -17.24
N SER A 738 29.07 2.49 -18.02
CA SER A 738 30.35 3.13 -17.79
C SER A 738 30.33 4.18 -16.69
N GLY A 739 29.11 4.55 -16.22
CA GLY A 739 28.92 5.61 -15.23
C GLY A 739 28.84 7.02 -15.82
N GLY A 740 28.86 7.16 -17.15
CA GLY A 740 28.64 8.41 -17.85
C GLY A 740 27.16 8.76 -17.99
N GLU A 741 26.87 10.06 -18.12
CA GLU A 741 25.54 10.59 -18.44
C GLU A 741 25.61 11.48 -19.67
N LEU A 742 24.67 11.28 -20.61
CA LEU A 742 24.52 12.04 -21.85
C LEU A 742 23.15 12.69 -21.89
N LEU A 743 23.10 13.98 -22.18
CA LEU A 743 21.84 14.70 -22.38
C LEU A 743 21.40 14.59 -23.85
N VAL A 744 20.22 14.07 -24.07
CA VAL A 744 19.59 14.00 -25.41
C VAL A 744 18.45 15.01 -25.47
N VAL A 745 18.45 15.87 -26.49
CA VAL A 745 17.57 17.03 -26.59
C VAL A 745 16.79 16.99 -27.89
N PHE A 746 15.47 16.95 -27.82
CA PHE A 746 14.57 17.02 -28.96
C PHE A 746 13.89 18.40 -29.00
N LEU A 747 14.35 19.24 -29.94
CA LEU A 747 13.78 20.58 -30.12
C LEU A 747 12.45 20.52 -30.91
N GLY A 748 11.50 21.36 -30.53
CA GLY A 748 10.19 21.42 -31.18
C GLY A 748 9.23 20.29 -30.77
N ARG A 749 9.59 19.43 -29.84
CA ARG A 749 8.78 18.28 -29.44
C ARG A 749 8.49 18.30 -27.93
N ARG A 750 7.22 18.08 -27.57
CA ARG A 750 6.79 17.87 -26.17
C ARG A 750 6.82 16.40 -25.81
N GLU A 751 6.67 15.52 -26.78
CA GLU A 751 6.67 14.07 -26.61
C GLU A 751 7.38 13.43 -27.81
N VAL A 752 8.14 12.38 -27.53
CA VAL A 752 8.77 11.54 -28.56
C VAL A 752 8.32 10.10 -28.33
N PRO A 753 7.65 9.46 -29.31
CA PRO A 753 7.09 8.13 -29.13
C PRO A 753 8.14 7.12 -28.65
N GLY A 754 7.78 6.37 -27.61
CA GLY A 754 8.64 5.35 -27.02
C GLY A 754 9.70 5.84 -26.04
N ILE A 755 9.98 7.13 -25.92
CA ILE A 755 10.96 7.67 -24.97
C ILE A 755 10.29 7.93 -23.62
N ARG A 756 10.58 7.08 -22.64
CA ARG A 756 10.12 7.17 -21.24
C ARG A 756 11.26 6.79 -20.31
N THR A 757 11.18 7.18 -19.08
CA THR A 757 12.14 6.74 -18.03
C THR A 757 12.22 5.21 -17.99
N GLY A 758 13.44 4.67 -18.10
CA GLY A 758 13.67 3.23 -18.11
C GLY A 758 13.79 2.62 -19.52
N THR A 759 13.41 3.33 -20.57
CA THR A 759 13.57 2.87 -21.96
C THR A 759 15.05 2.80 -22.32
N GLU A 760 15.45 1.74 -23.02
CA GLU A 760 16.79 1.56 -23.58
C GLU A 760 16.77 1.98 -25.04
N LEU A 761 17.69 2.85 -25.41
CA LEU A 761 17.78 3.37 -26.77
C LEU A 761 19.22 3.62 -27.18
N VAL A 762 19.42 3.62 -28.47
CA VAL A 762 20.65 4.07 -29.15
C VAL A 762 20.38 5.45 -29.72
N VAL A 763 21.29 6.36 -29.50
CA VAL A 763 21.27 7.70 -30.12
C VAL A 763 22.53 7.93 -30.93
N GLU A 764 22.36 8.58 -32.07
CA GLU A 764 23.45 8.92 -32.94
C GLU A 764 23.41 10.40 -33.30
N GLY A 765 24.55 11.09 -33.18
CA GLY A 765 24.65 12.50 -33.47
C GLY A 765 25.96 13.12 -33.04
N THR A 766 26.11 14.41 -33.30
CA THR A 766 27.31 15.15 -32.91
C THR A 766 27.23 15.55 -31.43
N ILE A 767 28.29 15.24 -30.69
CA ILE A 767 28.40 15.57 -29.28
C ILE A 767 28.66 17.07 -29.12
N GLY A 768 27.73 17.76 -28.49
CA GLY A 768 27.85 19.11 -27.96
C GLY A 768 28.02 19.12 -26.45
N GLU A 769 28.00 20.31 -25.89
CA GLU A 769 27.96 20.51 -24.45
C GLU A 769 26.75 21.34 -24.05
N ARG A 770 26.03 20.93 -23.01
CA ARG A 770 24.90 21.66 -22.45
C ARG A 770 24.85 21.49 -20.94
N ARG A 771 24.83 22.59 -20.21
CA ARG A 771 24.85 22.60 -18.73
C ARG A 771 26.01 21.85 -18.11
N GLY A 772 27.19 21.86 -18.75
CA GLY A 772 28.35 21.13 -18.26
C GLY A 772 28.27 19.60 -18.46
N MET A 773 27.33 19.11 -19.29
CA MET A 773 27.22 17.70 -19.65
C MET A 773 27.36 17.54 -21.17
N PRO A 774 27.91 16.40 -21.66
CA PRO A 774 27.86 16.06 -23.05
C PRO A 774 26.40 15.95 -23.50
N ALA A 775 26.06 16.52 -24.66
CA ALA A 775 24.70 16.57 -25.16
C ALA A 775 24.63 16.29 -26.67
N ILE A 776 23.56 15.62 -27.09
CA ILE A 776 23.20 15.49 -28.52
C ILE A 776 21.85 16.18 -28.75
N ILE A 777 21.78 17.05 -29.73
CA ILE A 777 20.58 17.79 -30.07
C ILE A 777 19.96 17.18 -31.33
N ASN A 778 18.68 16.83 -31.29
CA ASN A 778 17.91 16.17 -32.33
C ASN A 778 18.66 14.96 -32.93
N PRO A 779 19.02 13.95 -32.13
CA PRO A 779 19.71 12.76 -32.64
C PRO A 779 18.77 11.91 -33.50
N ASP A 780 19.39 11.09 -34.36
CA ASP A 780 18.74 9.87 -34.80
C ASP A 780 18.68 8.89 -33.60
N TYR A 781 17.55 8.22 -33.43
CA TYR A 781 17.39 7.31 -32.27
C TYR A 781 16.68 6.01 -32.67
N GLU A 782 17.07 4.94 -32.03
CA GLU A 782 16.50 3.61 -32.17
C GLU A 782 16.14 3.06 -30.78
N LEU A 783 14.91 2.61 -30.65
CA LEU A 783 14.46 1.95 -29.40
C LEU A 783 14.95 0.50 -29.40
N LEU A 784 15.68 0.12 -28.36
CA LEU A 784 16.12 -1.27 -28.20
C LEU A 784 14.96 -2.11 -27.67
N ALA A 785 14.56 -3.13 -28.45
CA ALA A 785 13.59 -4.11 -27.97
C ALA A 785 14.18 -4.88 -26.79
N VAL A 786 13.46 -4.99 -25.68
CA VAL A 786 13.82 -5.90 -24.59
C VAL A 786 13.78 -7.32 -25.18
N PRO A 787 14.88 -8.10 -25.20
CA PRO A 787 14.82 -9.48 -25.66
C PRO A 787 13.82 -10.24 -24.80
N GLU A 788 12.78 -10.82 -25.42
CA GLU A 788 11.96 -11.84 -24.76
C GLU A 788 12.91 -13.00 -24.40
N THR A 789 13.06 -13.27 -23.14
CA THR A 789 13.80 -14.42 -22.63
C THR A 789 13.18 -15.66 -23.29
N PRO A 790 13.93 -16.47 -24.06
CA PRO A 790 13.36 -17.67 -24.69
C PRO A 790 12.84 -18.57 -23.58
N ALA A 791 11.59 -19.01 -23.72
CA ALA A 791 10.98 -20.00 -22.86
C ALA A 791 11.88 -21.23 -22.85
N SER A 792 12.44 -21.60 -21.71
CA SER A 792 13.16 -22.86 -21.54
C SER A 792 12.24 -24.01 -21.96
N PRO A 793 12.72 -24.94 -22.80
CA PRO A 793 11.91 -26.09 -23.16
C PRO A 793 11.63 -26.92 -21.92
N MET A 794 10.38 -27.29 -21.76
CA MET A 794 9.97 -28.27 -20.75
C MET A 794 10.70 -29.59 -21.00
N SER A 795 11.38 -30.06 -20.01
CA SER A 795 11.70 -31.47 -19.81
C SER A 795 11.13 -31.96 -18.47
#